data_3c1ef7cb3a7c09e55a5aa567d4f9a7e3
#
_entry.id   3c1ef7cb3a7c09e55a5aa567d4f9a7e3
#
_cell.length_a   1.000
_cell.length_b   1.000
_cell.length_c   1.000
_cell.angle_alpha   90.00
_cell.angle_beta   90.00
_cell.angle_gamma   90.00
#
_symmetry.space_group_name_H-M   'P 1'
#
loop_
_entity.id
_entity.type
_entity.pdbx_description
1 polymer ?
#
loop_
_entity_poly.entity_id
_entity_poly.type
_entity_poly.pdbx_seq_one_letter_code
_entity_poly.pdbx_strand_id
1 'polypeptide(L)'
;VRWRAARCLLDNTQRVLWDRGVSSTAVPFLSVARLPAPTDNVAIAIQRLDSGLHLTGGGVDCVLSHTVLEGHRFAVRPIAVGDALQSWGLPFGRAVRPIHAGDYVANASMLRALRERSVTASLPVEANFSDEIRPFVLEESSFVPAPPVERAAEARHFLGYRRPGGRGVGTRNTVVILGTSSRTAAAARQVAARLQPLLRLFPGIDAIVPIAHTEGGGPEEPNNRREILRALAGFMVHPNVAAVLAIDHGVEPIRNAVLQSFLREFHYPIDAVPHDFLTLQGSIETSLQVAERIVRAWLPEAAACARTREPASELRVALQCGGSDAFSGVSGNPLAGAIVHEVIRQGGAANLCETDELIGAESYIVSRSKDLATARALLATIAAFNERLSWHGLTAEANPSAGNKFRGLYNIVLKSLGAAHKKDPRTRIEEVIGYGEPIRVPGFHFMDSPGNDLEGIAGQVASGCNLFLFVTGNGSITNFPFVPTLKITTTTTRHTLLEREMDLNAGRYLDGEAMDDLAAAGFDLVLATASGQRSKGELAGHSQVSLWRHWRQRDTSRLAEIKARPIPDGRARLQADQGSEQRRARMSAQVPTVDAYTTSAGRLATERVGLVVPTSLCSTQIARLSAERVTAEQAGRESGFSRVTALVHTEGCGFGGEEVARTLLRTYLGYAQHPNVAGALLLEHGCEKVPNDTVRNHFVAEGVDPTRFGWASVQLDGGIEKAVQCVAQWFAGVPISASPSSHPTPITALSFGVMTAGPLGQAQAALGWELIRNAIDAGGTVVIPASDSLLQTEAARAALGATGATPSLLAGQVPLTPGLHVAETETPDWAENISALGSAGVNALVTLVSEHPRSGHPFIPVFQFAAESERGRIAPEEVDGFVDGVTDVDRVWSRIAAGVRGAEPPASRRLGLDHFQLSRGLLGVST
;
A
#
# COMPACT_ATOMS: atom_id res chain seq x y z
N VAL A 1 -21.44 -2.53 28.11
CA VAL A 1 -21.23 -3.69 29.01
C VAL A 1 -20.65 -4.90 28.29
N ARG A 2 -20.70 -5.03 26.95
CA ARG A 2 -20.14 -6.17 26.19
C ARG A 2 -18.70 -5.97 25.68
N TRP A 3 -18.08 -4.83 25.90
CA TRP A 3 -16.70 -4.51 25.46
C TRP A 3 -15.59 -4.99 26.42
N ARG A 4 -15.92 -5.50 27.59
CA ARG A 4 -14.92 -6.09 28.53
C ARG A 4 -14.47 -7.50 28.16
N ALA A 5 -15.16 -8.22 27.28
CA ALA A 5 -14.87 -9.61 26.99
C ALA A 5 -13.70 -9.82 26.00
N ALA A 6 -13.46 -8.90 25.05
CA ALA A 6 -12.36 -9.05 24.08
C ALA A 6 -10.99 -8.65 24.66
N ARG A 7 -10.95 -7.73 25.65
CA ARG A 7 -9.72 -7.44 26.42
C ARG A 7 -9.30 -8.56 27.37
N CYS A 8 -10.23 -9.46 27.74
CA CYS A 8 -9.95 -10.56 28.67
C CYS A 8 -9.12 -11.72 28.09
N LEU A 9 -9.00 -11.87 26.77
CA LEU A 9 -8.25 -12.99 26.18
C LEU A 9 -6.73 -12.73 26.09
N LEU A 10 -6.31 -11.46 26.02
CA LEU A 10 -4.89 -11.08 26.10
C LEU A 10 -4.39 -11.05 27.58
N ASP A 11 -5.30 -10.80 28.53
CA ASP A 11 -4.98 -10.79 29.96
C ASP A 11 -4.94 -12.21 30.57
N ASN A 12 -5.67 -13.18 30.03
CA ASN A 12 -5.79 -14.50 30.63
C ASN A 12 -4.61 -15.48 30.34
N THR A 13 -3.83 -15.27 29.30
CA THR A 13 -2.59 -16.03 29.08
C THR A 13 -1.43 -15.56 29.98
N GLN A 14 -1.54 -14.36 30.57
CA GLN A 14 -0.55 -13.83 31.52
C GLN A 14 -0.97 -13.96 33.00
N ARG A 15 -2.22 -14.33 33.31
CA ARG A 15 -2.71 -14.43 34.72
C ARG A 15 -2.33 -15.70 35.48
N VAL A 16 -1.75 -16.70 34.87
CA VAL A 16 -1.43 -17.98 35.54
C VAL A 16 -0.13 -17.93 36.40
N LEU A 17 0.60 -16.78 36.42
CA LEU A 17 1.83 -16.62 37.17
C LEU A 17 1.78 -15.56 38.30
N TRP A 18 0.61 -15.07 38.72
CA TRP A 18 0.47 -13.85 39.56
C TRP A 18 0.07 -14.08 41.02
N ASP A 19 0.34 -15.24 41.58
CA ASP A 19 0.13 -15.44 43.03
C ASP A 19 1.36 -16.06 43.71
N ARG A 20 2.52 -15.39 43.55
CA ARG A 20 3.64 -15.61 44.47
C ARG A 20 4.18 -14.26 44.90
N GLY A 21 4.15 -14.05 46.20
CA GLY A 21 4.63 -12.82 46.87
C GLY A 21 6.00 -12.39 46.37
N VAL A 22 6.27 -11.07 46.44
CA VAL A 22 7.52 -10.40 46.06
C VAL A 22 8.69 -11.13 46.73
N SER A 23 9.27 -12.09 46.02
CA SER A 23 10.57 -12.68 46.32
C SER A 23 11.63 -11.80 45.67
N SER A 24 12.59 -11.35 46.48
CA SER A 24 13.72 -10.50 46.08
C SER A 24 14.77 -11.23 45.23
N THR A 25 14.37 -12.18 44.41
CA THR A 25 15.29 -12.95 43.58
C THR A 25 15.55 -12.17 42.28
N ALA A 26 16.80 -11.79 42.08
CA ALA A 26 17.26 -11.18 40.87
C ALA A 26 17.01 -12.09 39.64
N VAL A 27 16.55 -11.54 38.52
CA VAL A 27 16.27 -12.25 37.28
C VAL A 27 17.53 -12.26 36.39
N PRO A 28 17.94 -13.42 35.84
CA PRO A 28 19.06 -13.42 34.90
C PRO A 28 18.82 -12.56 33.69
N PHE A 29 19.72 -11.62 33.42
CA PHE A 29 19.61 -10.65 32.30
C PHE A 29 19.36 -11.34 30.95
N LEU A 30 20.16 -12.37 30.60
CA LEU A 30 20.04 -13.06 29.30
C LEU A 30 18.74 -13.83 29.11
N SER A 31 17.97 -14.11 30.20
CA SER A 31 16.65 -14.74 30.07
C SER A 31 15.55 -13.76 29.64
N VAL A 32 15.76 -12.45 29.78
CA VAL A 32 14.71 -11.43 29.56
C VAL A 32 15.13 -10.28 28.66
N ALA A 33 16.41 -10.16 28.29
CA ALA A 33 16.93 -9.09 27.44
C ALA A 33 18.09 -9.53 26.55
N ARG A 34 18.38 -8.73 25.52
CA ARG A 34 19.52 -8.95 24.60
C ARG A 34 20.29 -7.64 24.41
N LEU A 35 21.64 -7.75 24.33
CA LEU A 35 22.53 -6.74 23.81
C LEU A 35 22.87 -7.11 22.37
N PRO A 36 22.52 -6.29 21.37
CA PRO A 36 22.89 -6.52 19.97
C PRO A 36 24.41 -6.63 19.75
N ALA A 37 25.19 -5.83 20.46
CA ALA A 37 26.65 -5.97 20.53
C ALA A 37 27.13 -5.87 21.99
N PRO A 38 28.26 -6.52 22.37
CA PRO A 38 28.81 -6.46 23.74
C PRO A 38 29.16 -5.04 24.20
N THR A 39 29.44 -4.14 23.27
CA THR A 39 29.79 -2.73 23.52
C THR A 39 28.59 -1.83 23.74
N ASP A 40 27.37 -2.29 23.47
CA ASP A 40 26.16 -1.48 23.59
C ASP A 40 25.92 -1.03 25.03
N ASN A 41 25.37 0.16 25.20
CA ASN A 41 25.01 0.72 26.51
C ASN A 41 23.49 0.63 26.79
N VAL A 42 22.72 0.10 25.85
CA VAL A 42 21.30 -0.17 26.01
C VAL A 42 20.93 -1.59 25.56
N ALA A 43 20.02 -2.23 26.28
CA ALA A 43 19.53 -3.58 25.96
C ALA A 43 18.10 -3.54 25.43
N ILE A 44 17.72 -4.56 24.67
CA ILE A 44 16.37 -4.81 24.16
C ILE A 44 15.69 -5.82 25.07
N ALA A 45 14.52 -5.46 25.66
CA ALA A 45 13.67 -6.37 26.41
C ALA A 45 13.00 -7.38 25.46
N ILE A 46 13.13 -8.69 25.69
CA ILE A 46 12.50 -9.72 24.83
C ILE A 46 11.07 -10.07 25.27
N GLN A 47 10.63 -9.50 26.38
CA GLN A 47 9.27 -9.56 26.89
C GLN A 47 9.00 -8.30 27.70
N ARG A 48 7.75 -8.07 28.12
CA ARG A 48 7.43 -7.00 29.06
C ARG A 48 8.13 -7.25 30.40
N LEU A 49 8.83 -6.22 30.91
CA LEU A 49 9.52 -6.21 32.19
C LEU A 49 8.91 -5.12 33.08
N ASP A 50 8.45 -5.50 34.27
CA ASP A 50 7.79 -4.53 35.15
C ASP A 50 8.79 -3.65 35.92
N SER A 51 8.37 -2.45 36.26
CA SER A 51 9.13 -1.51 37.09
C SER A 51 9.52 -2.16 38.43
N GLY A 52 10.74 -1.91 38.88
CA GLY A 52 11.29 -2.47 40.13
C GLY A 52 11.93 -3.86 39.96
N LEU A 53 11.90 -4.47 38.79
CA LEU A 53 12.56 -5.75 38.54
C LEU A 53 14.08 -5.58 38.60
N HIS A 54 14.75 -6.43 39.38
CA HIS A 54 16.21 -6.49 39.50
C HIS A 54 16.79 -7.49 38.49
N LEU A 55 17.66 -7.00 37.60
CA LEU A 55 18.31 -7.79 36.56
C LEU A 55 19.80 -7.96 36.89
N THR A 56 20.28 -9.20 36.78
CA THR A 56 21.69 -9.53 37.07
C THR A 56 22.25 -10.50 36.07
N GLY A 57 23.59 -10.48 35.91
CA GLY A 57 24.34 -11.39 35.02
C GLY A 57 24.73 -10.74 33.68
N GLY A 58 25.72 -11.34 33.00
CA GLY A 58 26.24 -10.80 31.73
C GLY A 58 26.90 -9.43 31.84
N GLY A 59 27.39 -9.06 33.04
CA GLY A 59 27.96 -7.74 33.28
C GLY A 59 26.92 -6.64 33.56
N VAL A 60 25.65 -6.98 33.68
CA VAL A 60 24.52 -6.10 34.03
C VAL A 60 24.10 -6.36 35.47
N ASP A 61 23.90 -5.25 36.22
CA ASP A 61 23.30 -5.24 37.55
C ASP A 61 22.50 -3.93 37.68
N CYS A 62 21.18 -4.01 37.53
CA CYS A 62 20.32 -2.83 37.57
C CYS A 62 18.89 -3.14 38.01
N VAL A 63 18.19 -2.13 38.50
CA VAL A 63 16.77 -2.18 38.83
C VAL A 63 16.01 -1.29 37.84
N LEU A 64 14.98 -1.81 37.21
CA LEU A 64 14.21 -1.04 36.21
C LEU A 64 13.41 0.09 36.85
N SER A 65 13.61 1.31 36.38
CA SER A 65 12.89 2.51 36.87
C SER A 65 11.43 2.55 36.40
N HIS A 66 11.13 1.99 35.24
CA HIS A 66 9.81 1.96 34.61
C HIS A 66 9.51 0.56 34.05
N THR A 67 8.24 0.34 33.69
CA THR A 67 7.87 -0.87 32.94
C THR A 67 8.41 -0.77 31.52
N VAL A 68 9.31 -1.69 31.14
CA VAL A 68 9.88 -1.79 29.79
C VAL A 68 9.04 -2.72 28.96
N LEU A 69 8.51 -2.23 27.85
CA LEU A 69 7.70 -3.01 26.92
C LEU A 69 8.56 -3.98 26.10
N GLU A 70 7.97 -5.06 25.59
CA GLU A 70 8.61 -5.99 24.65
C GLU A 70 9.17 -5.22 23.43
N GLY A 71 10.43 -5.46 23.07
CA GLY A 71 11.16 -4.77 22.00
C GLY A 71 11.73 -3.41 22.40
N HIS A 72 11.31 -2.83 23.53
CA HIS A 72 11.81 -1.55 23.99
C HIS A 72 13.15 -1.68 24.71
N ARG A 73 13.81 -0.52 24.87
CA ARG A 73 15.19 -0.47 25.38
C ARG A 73 15.28 0.16 26.77
N PHE A 74 16.25 -0.35 27.54
CA PHE A 74 16.67 0.23 28.81
C PHE A 74 18.20 0.30 28.88
N ALA A 75 18.73 1.24 29.64
CA ALA A 75 20.17 1.42 29.81
C ALA A 75 20.74 0.30 30.70
N VAL A 76 21.87 -0.29 30.32
CA VAL A 76 22.56 -1.32 31.12
C VAL A 76 23.75 -0.75 31.89
N ARG A 77 24.11 0.50 31.62
CA ARG A 77 25.16 1.27 32.31
C ARG A 77 24.82 2.76 32.25
N PRO A 78 25.37 3.59 33.13
CA PRO A 78 25.12 5.04 33.11
C PRO A 78 25.57 5.68 31.81
N ILE A 79 24.79 6.65 31.31
CA ILE A 79 25.05 7.42 30.09
C ILE A 79 24.98 8.90 30.49
N ALA A 80 26.06 9.65 30.29
CA ALA A 80 26.09 11.07 30.62
C ALA A 80 25.39 11.93 29.56
N VAL A 81 24.99 13.15 29.93
CA VAL A 81 24.43 14.12 29.00
C VAL A 81 25.42 14.38 27.86
N GLY A 82 24.93 14.32 26.64
CA GLY A 82 25.75 14.48 25.44
C GLY A 82 26.42 13.20 24.95
N ASP A 83 26.40 12.09 25.72
CA ASP A 83 26.94 10.81 25.27
C ASP A 83 25.99 10.11 24.29
N ALA A 84 26.59 9.28 23.43
CA ALA A 84 25.84 8.52 22.46
C ALA A 84 25.16 7.27 23.07
N LEU A 85 23.92 7.02 22.69
CA LEU A 85 23.25 5.74 22.89
C LEU A 85 23.65 4.82 21.73
N GLN A 86 24.04 3.57 22.04
CA GLN A 86 24.62 2.63 21.08
C GLN A 86 23.79 1.35 20.97
N SER A 87 23.59 0.88 19.73
CA SER A 87 23.02 -0.41 19.41
C SER A 87 23.79 -1.00 18.23
N TRP A 88 24.13 -2.28 18.24
CA TRP A 88 25.08 -2.92 17.29
C TRP A 88 26.45 -2.21 17.19
N GLY A 89 26.92 -1.63 18.31
CA GLY A 89 28.18 -0.88 18.36
C GLY A 89 28.13 0.50 17.67
N LEU A 90 26.99 0.96 17.18
CA LEU A 90 26.82 2.20 16.45
C LEU A 90 25.85 3.15 17.16
N PRO A 91 26.07 4.48 17.09
CA PRO A 91 25.24 5.47 17.74
C PRO A 91 23.89 5.62 17.02
N PHE A 92 22.79 5.73 17.80
CA PHE A 92 21.44 5.98 17.28
C PHE A 92 20.76 7.22 17.87
N GLY A 93 21.41 7.88 18.81
CA GLY A 93 20.91 9.09 19.46
C GLY A 93 21.86 9.60 20.52
N ARG A 94 21.52 10.75 21.11
CA ARG A 94 22.34 11.43 22.11
C ARG A 94 21.53 11.70 23.37
N ALA A 95 22.06 11.36 24.54
CA ALA A 95 21.42 11.64 25.81
C ALA A 95 21.23 13.15 26.03
N VAL A 96 19.99 13.56 26.36
CA VAL A 96 19.65 14.98 26.66
C VAL A 96 19.56 15.23 28.16
N ARG A 97 19.59 14.18 28.97
CA ARG A 97 19.67 14.18 30.44
C ARG A 97 20.48 12.96 30.89
N PRO A 98 20.96 12.91 32.14
CA PRO A 98 21.61 11.70 32.67
C PRO A 98 20.64 10.51 32.59
N ILE A 99 21.16 9.36 32.15
CA ILE A 99 20.42 8.10 32.07
C ILE A 99 21.17 7.11 32.98
N HIS A 100 20.48 6.54 33.98
CA HIS A 100 21.06 5.57 34.90
C HIS A 100 20.86 4.14 34.38
N ALA A 101 21.65 3.20 34.88
CA ALA A 101 21.41 1.78 34.61
C ALA A 101 20.01 1.38 35.10
N GLY A 102 19.23 0.69 34.28
CA GLY A 102 17.83 0.37 34.53
C GLY A 102 16.81 1.41 34.05
N ASP A 103 17.25 2.58 33.60
CA ASP A 103 16.32 3.59 33.06
C ASP A 103 15.79 3.19 31.68
N TYR A 104 14.50 3.42 31.50
CA TYR A 104 13.84 3.29 30.22
C TYR A 104 14.39 4.32 29.20
N VAL A 105 14.80 3.88 28.04
CA VAL A 105 15.31 4.75 26.97
C VAL A 105 14.18 5.20 26.06
N ALA A 106 13.95 6.50 25.98
CA ALA A 106 12.79 7.06 25.26
C ALA A 106 13.11 8.36 24.53
N ASN A 107 12.65 8.48 23.27
CA ASN A 107 12.58 9.75 22.56
C ASN A 107 11.14 10.28 22.48
N ALA A 108 10.99 11.54 22.04
CA ALA A 108 9.69 12.20 22.00
C ALA A 108 8.72 11.53 21.00
N SER A 109 9.22 11.03 19.87
CA SER A 109 8.39 10.43 18.82
C SER A 109 7.79 9.09 19.25
N MET A 110 8.57 8.27 19.96
CA MET A 110 8.11 7.00 20.50
C MET A 110 7.09 7.22 21.63
N LEU A 111 7.36 8.14 22.58
CA LEU A 111 6.42 8.44 23.66
C LEU A 111 5.07 8.95 23.11
N ARG A 112 5.09 9.73 22.02
CA ARG A 112 3.86 10.13 21.30
C ARG A 112 3.10 8.92 20.78
N ALA A 113 3.77 8.01 20.07
CA ALA A 113 3.16 6.80 19.51
C ALA A 113 2.54 5.90 20.60
N LEU A 114 3.17 5.78 21.77
CA LEU A 114 2.64 5.02 22.90
C LEU A 114 1.39 5.69 23.52
N ARG A 115 1.38 7.02 23.63
CA ARG A 115 0.22 7.77 24.15
C ARG A 115 -0.98 7.67 23.22
N GLU A 116 -0.77 7.79 21.90
CA GLU A 116 -1.81 7.63 20.88
C GLU A 116 -2.48 6.25 20.94
N ARG A 117 -1.71 5.21 21.30
CA ARG A 117 -2.22 3.84 21.51
C ARG A 117 -2.75 3.58 22.93
N SER A 118 -2.86 4.60 23.78
CA SER A 118 -3.40 4.50 25.13
C SER A 118 -2.74 3.40 25.98
N VAL A 119 -1.41 3.26 25.88
CA VAL A 119 -0.64 2.28 26.67
C VAL A 119 -0.72 2.63 28.15
N THR A 120 -1.20 1.71 28.97
CA THR A 120 -1.45 1.90 30.43
C THR A 120 -0.28 1.48 31.32
N ALA A 121 0.94 1.32 30.77
CA ALA A 121 2.13 0.97 31.54
C ALA A 121 2.72 2.21 32.26
N SER A 122 3.52 1.98 33.32
CA SER A 122 4.35 3.04 33.89
C SER A 122 5.46 3.40 32.89
N LEU A 123 5.29 4.53 32.19
CA LEU A 123 6.21 5.02 31.17
C LEU A 123 6.87 6.33 31.59
N PRO A 124 8.06 6.67 31.05
CA PRO A 124 8.65 7.99 31.24
C PRO A 124 7.71 9.10 30.76
N VAL A 125 7.67 10.19 31.51
CA VAL A 125 6.86 11.38 31.13
C VAL A 125 7.53 12.14 29.99
N GLU A 126 8.87 12.18 29.99
CA GLU A 126 9.68 12.95 29.06
C GLU A 126 10.77 12.10 28.42
N ALA A 127 11.18 12.50 27.21
CA ALA A 127 12.30 11.90 26.50
C ALA A 127 13.62 12.11 27.26
N ASN A 128 14.50 11.12 27.23
CA ASN A 128 15.85 11.20 27.79
C ASN A 128 16.96 11.18 26.75
N PHE A 129 16.62 10.98 25.47
CA PHE A 129 17.55 11.17 24.36
C PHE A 129 16.86 11.87 23.17
N SER A 130 17.69 12.49 22.32
CA SER A 130 17.31 13.04 21.02
C SER A 130 17.86 12.18 19.90
N ASP A 131 17.08 12.12 18.79
CA ASP A 131 17.51 11.45 17.57
C ASP A 131 18.71 12.18 16.97
N GLU A 132 19.67 11.43 16.43
CA GLU A 132 20.85 11.98 15.74
C GLU A 132 21.19 11.07 14.54
N ILE A 133 21.11 11.65 13.35
CA ILE A 133 21.63 11.03 12.11
C ILE A 133 22.98 11.69 11.83
N ARG A 134 24.05 10.93 11.96
CA ARG A 134 25.41 11.42 11.63
C ARG A 134 25.72 11.09 10.19
N PRO A 135 26.08 12.09 9.36
CA PRO A 135 26.58 11.83 8.02
C PRO A 135 27.81 10.92 8.08
N PHE A 136 27.79 9.84 7.32
CA PHE A 136 28.93 8.96 7.18
C PHE A 136 29.91 9.57 6.16
N VAL A 137 31.19 9.63 6.51
CA VAL A 137 32.27 10.07 5.63
C VAL A 137 33.19 8.88 5.36
N LEU A 138 33.33 8.50 4.08
CA LEU A 138 34.20 7.43 3.66
C LEU A 138 35.66 7.89 3.65
N GLU A 139 36.46 7.31 4.53
CA GLU A 139 37.92 7.51 4.53
C GLU A 139 38.57 6.60 3.46
N GLU A 140 38.66 7.11 2.23
CA GLU A 140 39.08 6.33 1.06
C GLU A 140 40.51 5.77 1.19
N SER A 141 41.41 6.48 1.88
CA SER A 141 42.77 6.05 2.11
C SER A 141 42.92 4.82 2.99
N SER A 142 41.93 4.56 3.83
CA SER A 142 41.84 3.40 4.73
C SER A 142 40.88 2.33 4.26
N PHE A 143 40.24 2.49 3.09
CA PHE A 143 39.29 1.54 2.56
C PHE A 143 39.97 0.21 2.21
N VAL A 144 39.42 -0.89 2.76
CA VAL A 144 39.91 -2.25 2.47
C VAL A 144 38.79 -3.00 1.74
N PRO A 145 39.02 -3.47 0.50
CA PRO A 145 38.05 -4.28 -0.23
C PRO A 145 37.68 -5.56 0.53
N ALA A 146 36.41 -5.87 0.60
CA ALA A 146 35.96 -7.11 1.21
C ALA A 146 36.31 -8.34 0.33
N PRO A 147 36.77 -9.44 0.91
CA PRO A 147 37.13 -10.65 0.16
C PRO A 147 35.88 -11.28 -0.49
N PRO A 148 36.05 -12.01 -1.60
CA PRO A 148 34.96 -12.78 -2.19
C PRO A 148 34.45 -13.86 -1.23
N VAL A 149 33.16 -14.21 -1.37
CA VAL A 149 32.57 -15.31 -0.62
C VAL A 149 33.13 -16.65 -1.15
N GLU A 150 33.61 -17.49 -0.26
CA GLU A 150 34.08 -18.83 -0.62
C GLU A 150 32.95 -19.72 -1.12
N ARG A 151 33.21 -20.44 -2.22
CA ARG A 151 32.22 -21.35 -2.81
C ARG A 151 32.01 -22.58 -1.95
N ALA A 152 30.78 -23.07 -1.91
CA ALA A 152 30.45 -24.33 -1.27
C ALA A 152 31.14 -25.50 -1.97
N ALA A 153 31.65 -26.47 -1.20
CA ALA A 153 32.32 -27.65 -1.74
C ALA A 153 31.34 -28.57 -2.51
N GLU A 154 30.10 -28.62 -2.07
CA GLU A 154 29.02 -29.44 -2.68
C GLU A 154 27.97 -28.57 -3.34
N ALA A 155 27.64 -28.86 -4.59
CA ALA A 155 26.62 -28.17 -5.33
C ALA A 155 25.21 -28.68 -4.94
N ARG A 156 24.36 -27.79 -4.46
CA ARG A 156 22.94 -28.05 -4.19
C ARG A 156 22.10 -27.78 -5.46
N HIS A 157 20.95 -28.41 -5.55
CA HIS A 157 20.10 -28.36 -6.73
C HIS A 157 18.63 -28.17 -6.33
N PHE A 158 17.83 -27.66 -7.27
CA PHE A 158 16.37 -27.60 -7.18
C PHE A 158 15.73 -27.99 -8.52
N LEU A 159 14.43 -28.22 -8.52
CA LEU A 159 13.67 -28.51 -9.75
C LEU A 159 13.07 -27.20 -10.27
N GLY A 160 13.62 -26.66 -11.37
CA GLY A 160 13.24 -25.37 -11.92
C GLY A 160 12.90 -25.43 -13.41
N TYR A 161 12.39 -24.33 -13.94
CA TYR A 161 12.05 -24.17 -15.34
C TYR A 161 13.16 -23.42 -16.08
N ARG A 162 14.03 -24.14 -16.80
CA ARG A 162 15.07 -23.51 -17.63
C ARG A 162 14.45 -22.72 -18.76
N ARG A 163 14.79 -21.44 -18.85
CA ARG A 163 14.24 -20.54 -19.88
C ARG A 163 15.25 -20.27 -21.00
N PRO A 164 14.77 -20.11 -22.25
CA PRO A 164 15.61 -19.70 -23.37
C PRO A 164 16.09 -18.25 -23.26
N GLY A 165 17.01 -17.84 -24.11
CA GLY A 165 17.49 -16.46 -24.22
C GLY A 165 18.29 -15.95 -23.04
N GLY A 166 18.91 -16.82 -22.21
CA GLY A 166 19.69 -16.40 -21.04
C GLY A 166 18.85 -15.85 -19.89
N ARG A 167 17.53 -16.09 -19.88
CA ARG A 167 16.61 -15.60 -18.82
C ARG A 167 16.83 -16.30 -17.47
N GLY A 168 17.62 -17.36 -17.41
CA GLY A 168 17.89 -18.14 -16.20
C GLY A 168 16.83 -19.20 -15.92
N VAL A 169 16.60 -19.52 -14.67
CA VAL A 169 15.70 -20.61 -14.24
C VAL A 169 14.54 -20.05 -13.40
N GLY A 170 13.32 -20.37 -13.82
CA GLY A 170 12.12 -20.04 -13.09
C GLY A 170 11.81 -21.01 -11.95
N THR A 171 11.31 -20.51 -10.84
CA THR A 171 10.76 -21.29 -9.72
C THR A 171 9.26 -21.53 -9.87
N ARG A 172 8.63 -20.80 -10.80
CA ARG A 172 7.21 -20.92 -11.19
C ARG A 172 7.07 -20.87 -12.70
N ASN A 173 5.90 -21.30 -13.19
CA ASN A 173 5.52 -21.31 -14.60
C ASN A 173 4.19 -20.55 -14.76
N THR A 174 4.27 -19.22 -14.96
CA THR A 174 3.13 -18.31 -14.86
C THR A 174 2.86 -17.60 -16.17
N VAL A 175 1.59 -17.44 -16.54
CA VAL A 175 1.16 -16.57 -17.64
C VAL A 175 0.76 -15.21 -17.07
N VAL A 176 1.28 -14.13 -17.63
CA VAL A 176 1.11 -12.77 -17.13
C VAL A 176 0.25 -11.94 -18.08
N ILE A 177 -0.74 -11.25 -17.54
CA ILE A 177 -1.51 -10.22 -18.21
C ILE A 177 -1.07 -8.87 -17.65
N LEU A 178 -0.32 -8.12 -18.43
CA LEU A 178 0.35 -6.90 -18.01
C LEU A 178 -0.44 -5.67 -18.48
N GLY A 179 -1.06 -4.95 -17.55
CA GLY A 179 -1.51 -3.58 -17.82
C GLY A 179 -0.29 -2.64 -17.85
N THR A 180 -0.10 -1.90 -18.94
CA THR A 180 1.04 -0.97 -19.05
C THR A 180 0.88 0.27 -18.18
N SER A 181 -0.36 0.59 -17.79
CA SER A 181 -0.68 1.74 -16.96
C SER A 181 -1.89 1.48 -16.05
N SER A 182 -2.16 2.40 -15.12
CA SER A 182 -3.35 2.34 -14.26
C SER A 182 -4.66 2.28 -15.05
N ARG A 183 -4.71 2.82 -16.27
CA ARG A 183 -5.91 2.80 -17.12
C ARG A 183 -6.32 1.40 -17.55
N THR A 184 -5.37 0.49 -17.73
CA THR A 184 -5.61 -0.89 -18.17
C THR A 184 -5.60 -1.92 -17.04
N ALA A 185 -5.40 -1.47 -15.80
CA ALA A 185 -5.36 -2.34 -14.63
C ALA A 185 -6.64 -3.20 -14.47
N ALA A 186 -7.81 -2.62 -14.72
CA ALA A 186 -9.09 -3.34 -14.65
C ALA A 186 -9.22 -4.37 -15.80
N ALA A 187 -8.83 -4.03 -17.02
CA ALA A 187 -8.85 -4.94 -18.17
C ALA A 187 -7.93 -6.14 -17.94
N ALA A 188 -6.71 -5.91 -17.44
CA ALA A 188 -5.77 -6.99 -17.11
C ALA A 188 -6.37 -7.96 -16.06
N ARG A 189 -7.02 -7.43 -15.01
CA ARG A 189 -7.72 -8.25 -14.01
C ARG A 189 -8.84 -9.09 -14.62
N GLN A 190 -9.64 -8.50 -15.52
CA GLN A 190 -10.73 -9.21 -16.18
C GLN A 190 -10.26 -10.33 -17.08
N VAL A 191 -9.25 -10.09 -17.94
CA VAL A 191 -8.67 -11.13 -18.78
C VAL A 191 -8.14 -12.29 -17.94
N ALA A 192 -7.38 -11.98 -16.89
CA ALA A 192 -6.88 -13.02 -15.99
C ALA A 192 -8.02 -13.81 -15.33
N ALA A 193 -9.06 -13.14 -14.82
CA ALA A 193 -10.21 -13.80 -14.18
C ALA A 193 -10.99 -14.72 -15.13
N ARG A 194 -11.20 -14.31 -16.40
CA ARG A 194 -11.88 -15.13 -17.43
C ARG A 194 -11.07 -16.38 -17.80
N LEU A 195 -9.75 -16.32 -17.68
CA LEU A 195 -8.86 -17.43 -18.01
C LEU A 195 -8.61 -18.39 -16.84
N GLN A 196 -8.86 -17.96 -15.59
CA GLN A 196 -8.65 -18.79 -14.38
C GLN A 196 -9.30 -20.20 -14.47
N PRO A 197 -10.53 -20.38 -14.94
CA PRO A 197 -11.15 -21.70 -15.02
C PRO A 197 -10.38 -22.69 -15.90
N LEU A 198 -9.58 -22.19 -16.86
CA LEU A 198 -8.81 -23.03 -17.78
C LEU A 198 -7.60 -23.70 -17.13
N LEU A 199 -7.09 -23.17 -16.00
CA LEU A 199 -5.95 -23.77 -15.31
C LEU A 199 -6.16 -25.23 -14.95
N ARG A 200 -7.40 -25.66 -14.75
CA ARG A 200 -7.74 -27.08 -14.52
C ARG A 200 -7.36 -27.99 -15.69
N LEU A 201 -7.31 -27.43 -16.89
CA LEU A 201 -6.97 -28.16 -18.12
C LEU A 201 -5.46 -28.14 -18.40
N PHE A 202 -4.70 -27.27 -17.73
CA PHE A 202 -3.27 -27.03 -17.94
C PHE A 202 -2.49 -27.08 -16.62
N PRO A 203 -2.38 -28.25 -15.97
CA PRO A 203 -1.77 -28.40 -14.64
C PRO A 203 -0.27 -28.07 -14.61
N GLY A 204 0.39 -27.95 -15.78
CA GLY A 204 1.77 -27.47 -15.87
C GLY A 204 1.94 -25.96 -15.70
N ILE A 205 0.85 -25.18 -15.64
CA ILE A 205 0.86 -23.74 -15.39
C ILE A 205 0.50 -23.49 -13.95
N ASP A 206 1.37 -22.79 -13.20
CA ASP A 206 1.16 -22.49 -11.78
C ASP A 206 0.05 -21.45 -11.56
N ALA A 207 -0.05 -20.42 -12.43
CA ALA A 207 -1.06 -19.38 -12.34
C ALA A 207 -1.21 -18.58 -13.65
N ILE A 208 -2.36 -17.91 -13.82
CA ILE A 208 -2.57 -16.81 -14.78
C ILE A 208 -2.84 -15.57 -13.94
N VAL A 209 -1.96 -14.55 -13.99
CA VAL A 209 -2.01 -13.43 -13.08
C VAL A 209 -2.06 -12.09 -13.79
N PRO A 210 -2.83 -11.12 -13.25
CA PRO A 210 -2.78 -9.75 -13.73
C PRO A 210 -1.63 -8.99 -13.05
N ILE A 211 -0.91 -8.18 -13.81
CA ILE A 211 -0.09 -7.10 -13.29
C ILE A 211 -0.89 -5.82 -13.47
N ALA A 212 -1.53 -5.40 -12.39
CA ALA A 212 -2.43 -4.25 -12.34
C ALA A 212 -1.89 -3.28 -11.29
N HIS A 213 -1.35 -2.15 -11.74
CA HIS A 213 -0.70 -1.15 -10.91
C HIS A 213 -1.34 0.23 -11.07
N THR A 214 -0.88 1.22 -10.29
CA THR A 214 -1.47 2.55 -10.18
C THR A 214 -0.75 3.62 -11.00
N GLU A 215 0.33 3.26 -11.70
CA GLU A 215 1.25 4.22 -12.32
C GLU A 215 0.99 4.42 -13.83
N GLY A 216 1.45 5.55 -14.38
CA GLY A 216 1.56 5.78 -15.82
C GLY A 216 0.27 6.11 -16.57
N GLY A 217 -0.90 6.19 -15.90
CA GLY A 217 -2.20 6.46 -16.53
C GLY A 217 -2.62 7.93 -16.54
N GLY A 218 -1.85 8.82 -15.95
CA GLY A 218 -2.09 10.27 -15.96
C GLY A 218 -1.92 10.89 -17.34
N PRO A 219 -2.28 12.19 -17.52
CA PRO A 219 -2.15 12.87 -18.79
C PRO A 219 -0.70 13.24 -19.15
N GLU A 220 0.16 13.39 -18.16
CA GLU A 220 1.54 13.80 -18.30
C GLU A 220 2.52 12.65 -18.07
N GLU A 221 3.74 12.81 -18.60
CA GLU A 221 4.83 11.87 -18.38
C GLU A 221 5.26 11.92 -16.91
N PRO A 222 5.24 10.77 -16.19
CA PRO A 222 5.54 10.74 -14.77
C PRO A 222 7.06 10.84 -14.51
N ASN A 223 7.44 11.41 -13.35
CA ASN A 223 8.85 11.53 -12.96
C ASN A 223 9.54 10.17 -12.78
N ASN A 224 8.78 9.12 -12.45
CA ASN A 224 9.25 7.74 -12.30
C ASN A 224 9.13 6.92 -13.60
N ARG A 225 9.09 7.58 -14.77
CA ARG A 225 8.92 6.89 -16.08
C ARG A 225 9.94 5.78 -16.30
N ARG A 226 11.20 6.01 -15.95
CA ARG A 226 12.28 5.05 -16.12
C ARG A 226 12.08 3.83 -15.24
N GLU A 227 11.70 4.05 -14.00
CA GLU A 227 11.43 3.01 -13.00
C GLU A 227 10.24 2.15 -13.42
N ILE A 228 9.17 2.75 -13.95
CA ILE A 228 8.02 2.01 -14.49
C ILE A 228 8.45 1.14 -15.67
N LEU A 229 9.13 1.72 -16.66
CA LEU A 229 9.54 0.97 -17.86
C LEU A 229 10.50 -0.18 -17.55
N ARG A 230 11.46 0.03 -16.62
CA ARG A 230 12.33 -1.04 -16.13
C ARG A 230 11.55 -2.16 -15.46
N ALA A 231 10.60 -1.80 -14.59
CA ALA A 231 9.77 -2.77 -13.90
C ALA A 231 8.94 -3.60 -14.89
N LEU A 232 8.22 -2.96 -15.81
CA LEU A 232 7.40 -3.65 -16.81
C LEU A 232 8.26 -4.53 -17.73
N ALA A 233 9.38 -4.01 -18.23
CA ALA A 233 10.31 -4.77 -19.07
C ALA A 233 10.88 -6.00 -18.35
N GLY A 234 11.30 -5.83 -17.09
CA GLY A 234 11.80 -6.91 -16.23
C GLY A 234 10.74 -7.98 -15.98
N PHE A 235 9.49 -7.58 -15.73
CA PHE A 235 8.38 -8.54 -15.57
C PHE A 235 8.14 -9.36 -16.84
N MET A 236 8.19 -8.75 -18.04
CA MET A 236 7.95 -9.46 -19.28
C MET A 236 8.98 -10.56 -19.55
N VAL A 237 10.24 -10.35 -19.16
CA VAL A 237 11.32 -11.33 -19.40
C VAL A 237 11.67 -12.18 -18.18
N HIS A 238 10.93 -12.04 -17.08
CA HIS A 238 11.23 -12.72 -15.83
C HIS A 238 11.24 -14.25 -15.99
N PRO A 239 12.18 -15.01 -15.36
CA PRO A 239 12.27 -16.46 -15.53
C PRO A 239 11.01 -17.22 -15.07
N ASN A 240 10.21 -16.68 -14.14
CA ASN A 240 8.95 -17.29 -13.73
C ASN A 240 7.82 -17.10 -14.76
N VAL A 241 8.03 -16.26 -15.79
CA VAL A 241 7.00 -15.95 -16.80
C VAL A 241 7.15 -16.88 -18.00
N ALA A 242 6.10 -17.67 -18.26
CA ALA A 242 6.00 -18.56 -19.40
C ALA A 242 5.53 -17.83 -20.67
N ALA A 243 4.59 -16.89 -20.50
CA ALA A 243 4.06 -16.06 -21.58
C ALA A 243 3.53 -14.75 -21.00
N VAL A 244 3.49 -13.67 -21.79
CA VAL A 244 3.02 -12.36 -21.34
C VAL A 244 2.24 -11.63 -22.42
N LEU A 245 1.08 -11.09 -22.06
CA LEU A 245 0.29 -10.17 -22.88
C LEU A 245 0.33 -8.77 -22.24
N ALA A 246 0.88 -7.78 -22.94
CA ALA A 246 0.87 -6.39 -22.53
C ALA A 246 -0.34 -5.66 -23.14
N ILE A 247 -1.08 -4.89 -22.31
CA ILE A 247 -2.33 -4.24 -22.72
C ILE A 247 -2.24 -2.73 -22.45
N ASP A 248 -2.58 -1.90 -23.47
CA ASP A 248 -2.71 -0.44 -23.36
C ASP A 248 -3.98 0.07 -24.07
N HIS A 249 -4.24 1.40 -23.96
CA HIS A 249 -5.18 2.12 -24.82
C HIS A 249 -4.47 2.88 -25.95
N GLY A 250 -3.14 2.91 -25.99
CA GLY A 250 -2.33 3.56 -26.99
C GLY A 250 -2.18 5.09 -26.83
N VAL A 251 -2.85 5.70 -25.86
CA VAL A 251 -2.86 7.16 -25.61
C VAL A 251 -2.08 7.56 -24.35
N GLU A 252 -1.77 6.61 -23.47
CA GLU A 252 -1.05 6.85 -22.22
C GLU A 252 0.42 7.22 -22.46
N PRO A 253 1.04 7.99 -21.55
CA PRO A 253 2.49 8.21 -21.58
C PRO A 253 3.29 6.88 -21.51
N ILE A 254 2.80 5.93 -20.73
CA ILE A 254 3.36 4.56 -20.66
C ILE A 254 2.46 3.60 -21.42
N ARG A 255 2.84 3.31 -22.66
CA ARG A 255 2.07 2.47 -23.60
C ARG A 255 2.95 1.45 -24.30
N ASN A 256 2.33 0.50 -24.99
CA ASN A 256 3.01 -0.60 -25.69
C ASN A 256 4.15 -0.15 -26.61
N ALA A 257 3.94 0.88 -27.41
CA ALA A 257 4.98 1.40 -28.31
C ALA A 257 6.22 1.93 -27.56
N VAL A 258 6.02 2.57 -26.41
CA VAL A 258 7.10 3.05 -25.55
C VAL A 258 7.82 1.90 -24.87
N LEU A 259 7.08 0.92 -24.34
CA LEU A 259 7.63 -0.28 -23.72
C LEU A 259 8.42 -1.14 -24.73
N GLN A 260 7.92 -1.35 -25.93
CA GLN A 260 8.63 -2.06 -27.01
C GLN A 260 9.95 -1.35 -27.39
N SER A 261 9.94 -0.02 -27.47
CA SER A 261 11.14 0.75 -27.74
C SER A 261 12.17 0.59 -26.61
N PHE A 262 11.72 0.64 -25.36
CA PHE A 262 12.56 0.43 -24.18
C PHE A 262 13.17 -0.99 -24.14
N LEU A 263 12.37 -2.03 -24.41
CA LEU A 263 12.82 -3.42 -24.48
C LEU A 263 13.95 -3.61 -25.49
N ARG A 264 13.82 -2.99 -26.68
CA ARG A 264 14.84 -3.05 -27.75
C ARG A 264 16.09 -2.25 -27.40
N GLU A 265 15.92 -1.02 -26.91
CA GLU A 265 17.02 -0.12 -26.54
C GLU A 265 17.95 -0.73 -25.50
N PHE A 266 17.35 -1.38 -24.47
CA PHE A 266 18.09 -1.98 -23.36
C PHE A 266 18.33 -3.49 -23.51
N HIS A 267 18.10 -4.03 -24.71
CA HIS A 267 18.40 -5.43 -25.07
C HIS A 267 17.76 -6.48 -24.14
N TYR A 268 16.53 -6.25 -23.70
CA TYR A 268 15.78 -7.27 -22.97
C TYR A 268 15.44 -8.46 -23.90
N PRO A 269 15.61 -9.72 -23.45
CA PRO A 269 15.42 -10.91 -24.28
C PRO A 269 13.93 -11.26 -24.49
N ILE A 270 13.14 -10.31 -24.97
CA ILE A 270 11.69 -10.48 -25.13
C ILE A 270 11.34 -11.52 -26.19
N ASP A 271 12.12 -11.65 -27.25
CA ASP A 271 11.90 -12.64 -28.30
C ASP A 271 12.01 -14.09 -27.80
N ALA A 272 12.60 -14.28 -26.60
CA ALA A 272 12.66 -15.59 -25.94
C ALA A 272 11.43 -15.90 -25.06
N VAL A 273 10.39 -15.06 -25.11
CA VAL A 273 9.13 -15.21 -24.36
C VAL A 273 7.99 -15.21 -25.36
N PRO A 274 7.04 -16.16 -25.31
CA PRO A 274 5.75 -16.00 -25.97
C PRO A 274 5.08 -14.71 -25.47
N HIS A 275 4.94 -13.72 -26.36
CA HIS A 275 4.42 -12.41 -25.97
C HIS A 275 3.59 -11.75 -27.07
N ASP A 276 2.73 -10.83 -26.68
CA ASP A 276 2.02 -9.93 -27.58
C ASP A 276 1.74 -8.57 -26.92
N PHE A 277 1.45 -7.57 -27.74
CA PHE A 277 1.13 -6.21 -27.35
C PHE A 277 -0.23 -5.84 -27.91
N LEU A 278 -1.25 -5.82 -27.06
CA LEU A 278 -2.62 -5.55 -27.45
C LEU A 278 -2.99 -4.10 -27.07
N THR A 279 -3.36 -3.30 -28.05
CA THR A 279 -4.01 -2.01 -27.82
C THR A 279 -5.52 -2.20 -27.83
N LEU A 280 -6.21 -1.79 -26.75
CA LEU A 280 -7.66 -1.84 -26.64
C LEU A 280 -8.27 -0.89 -27.65
N GLN A 281 -9.06 -1.39 -28.58
CA GLN A 281 -9.71 -0.62 -29.65
C GLN A 281 -11.16 -1.08 -29.86
N GLY A 282 -12.04 -0.14 -30.18
CA GLY A 282 -13.45 -0.43 -30.33
C GLY A 282 -14.09 -0.87 -29.00
N SER A 283 -14.92 -1.91 -29.04
CA SER A 283 -15.54 -2.43 -27.82
C SER A 283 -14.54 -3.12 -26.89
N ILE A 284 -14.57 -2.75 -25.60
CA ILE A 284 -13.76 -3.39 -24.56
C ILE A 284 -14.00 -4.91 -24.54
N GLU A 285 -15.24 -5.34 -24.68
CA GLU A 285 -15.60 -6.78 -24.68
C GLU A 285 -14.94 -7.52 -25.84
N THR A 286 -14.94 -6.93 -27.04
CA THR A 286 -14.24 -7.48 -28.21
C THR A 286 -12.74 -7.56 -27.97
N SER A 287 -12.15 -6.52 -27.37
CA SER A 287 -10.72 -6.48 -27.05
C SER A 287 -10.36 -7.53 -25.99
N LEU A 288 -11.20 -7.74 -24.97
CA LEU A 288 -11.00 -8.79 -23.96
C LEU A 288 -11.08 -10.19 -24.59
N GLN A 289 -12.01 -10.42 -25.55
CA GLN A 289 -12.09 -11.68 -26.29
C GLN A 289 -10.87 -11.91 -27.17
N VAL A 290 -10.30 -10.88 -27.78
CA VAL A 290 -9.02 -10.97 -28.51
C VAL A 290 -7.91 -11.35 -27.54
N ALA A 291 -7.81 -10.70 -26.39
CA ALA A 291 -6.83 -11.02 -25.35
C ALA A 291 -6.93 -12.47 -24.89
N GLU A 292 -8.16 -12.95 -24.64
CA GLU A 292 -8.40 -14.36 -24.28
C GLU A 292 -7.92 -15.31 -25.36
N ARG A 293 -8.18 -15.03 -26.63
CA ARG A 293 -7.78 -15.88 -27.77
C ARG A 293 -6.26 -15.94 -27.87
N ILE A 294 -5.57 -14.82 -27.75
CA ILE A 294 -4.10 -14.76 -27.76
C ILE A 294 -3.53 -15.65 -26.66
N VAL A 295 -3.97 -15.43 -25.43
CA VAL A 295 -3.45 -16.18 -24.28
C VAL A 295 -3.77 -17.67 -24.38
N ARG A 296 -5.00 -18.04 -24.78
CA ARG A 296 -5.39 -19.44 -24.98
C ARG A 296 -4.48 -20.19 -25.94
N ALA A 297 -3.97 -19.51 -26.96
CA ALA A 297 -3.06 -20.13 -27.94
C ALA A 297 -1.71 -20.53 -27.31
N TRP A 298 -1.26 -19.85 -26.26
CA TRP A 298 0.00 -20.13 -25.56
C TRP A 298 -0.10 -21.23 -24.50
N LEU A 299 -1.31 -21.48 -23.93
CA LEU A 299 -1.46 -22.38 -22.78
C LEU A 299 -0.92 -23.81 -23.03
N PRO A 300 -1.12 -24.45 -24.19
CA PRO A 300 -0.59 -25.80 -24.44
C PRO A 300 0.94 -25.87 -24.37
N GLU A 301 1.64 -24.92 -25.00
CA GLU A 301 3.10 -24.84 -25.00
C GLU A 301 3.64 -24.49 -23.61
N ALA A 302 3.04 -23.49 -22.96
CA ALA A 302 3.40 -23.11 -21.60
C ALA A 302 3.24 -24.26 -20.60
N ALA A 303 2.17 -25.05 -20.72
CA ALA A 303 1.91 -26.22 -19.86
C ALA A 303 2.87 -27.40 -20.13
N ALA A 304 3.40 -27.51 -21.34
CA ALA A 304 4.34 -28.57 -21.70
C ALA A 304 5.76 -28.36 -21.15
N CYS A 305 6.06 -27.14 -20.63
CA CYS A 305 7.35 -26.86 -20.02
C CYS A 305 7.49 -27.64 -18.70
N ALA A 306 8.50 -28.51 -18.61
CA ALA A 306 8.73 -29.32 -17.43
C ALA A 306 9.85 -28.76 -16.55
N ARG A 307 9.77 -29.05 -15.25
CA ARG A 307 10.87 -28.77 -14.32
C ARG A 307 12.05 -29.71 -14.59
N THR A 308 13.25 -29.16 -14.57
CA THR A 308 14.51 -29.88 -14.71
C THR A 308 15.37 -29.69 -13.46
N ARG A 309 16.35 -30.56 -13.27
CA ARG A 309 17.29 -30.47 -12.15
C ARG A 309 18.30 -29.37 -12.44
N GLU A 310 18.22 -28.27 -11.68
CA GLU A 310 19.00 -27.07 -11.88
C GLU A 310 19.89 -26.78 -10.68
N PRO A 311 21.10 -26.21 -10.85
CA PRO A 311 21.98 -25.87 -9.76
C PRO A 311 21.44 -24.67 -8.96
N ALA A 312 21.68 -24.64 -7.63
CA ALA A 312 21.28 -23.54 -6.77
C ALA A 312 21.93 -22.19 -7.14
N SER A 313 22.96 -22.20 -7.99
CA SER A 313 23.55 -20.99 -8.59
C SER A 313 22.59 -20.17 -9.48
N GLU A 314 21.48 -20.77 -9.90
CA GLU A 314 20.42 -20.08 -10.66
C GLU A 314 19.41 -19.34 -9.77
N LEU A 315 19.52 -19.46 -8.44
CA LEU A 315 18.69 -18.73 -7.51
C LEU A 315 19.11 -17.25 -7.44
N ARG A 316 18.13 -16.37 -7.51
CA ARG A 316 18.23 -14.93 -7.26
C ARG A 316 17.23 -14.57 -6.18
N VAL A 317 17.72 -14.44 -4.94
CA VAL A 317 16.86 -14.27 -3.76
C VAL A 317 16.79 -12.81 -3.36
N ALA A 318 15.58 -12.29 -3.30
CA ALA A 318 15.33 -10.94 -2.80
C ALA A 318 15.18 -10.95 -1.27
N LEU A 319 15.66 -9.89 -0.64
CA LEU A 319 15.57 -9.62 0.79
C LEU A 319 14.73 -8.39 1.02
N GLN A 320 13.67 -8.53 1.83
CA GLN A 320 12.76 -7.45 2.18
C GLN A 320 12.43 -7.49 3.67
N CYS A 321 12.09 -6.34 4.28
CA CYS A 321 11.75 -6.24 5.68
C CYS A 321 10.53 -5.33 5.86
N GLY A 322 9.36 -5.92 6.08
CA GLY A 322 8.09 -5.20 6.22
C GLY A 322 7.42 -5.37 7.58
N GLY A 323 6.90 -4.27 8.16
CA GLY A 323 6.32 -4.28 9.50
C GLY A 323 7.36 -4.62 10.56
N SER A 324 8.55 -4.01 10.49
CA SER A 324 9.70 -4.31 11.34
C SER A 324 9.46 -3.98 12.81
N ASP A 325 10.08 -4.77 13.69
CA ASP A 325 10.17 -4.57 15.14
C ASP A 325 11.64 -4.57 15.62
N ALA A 326 11.86 -4.38 16.90
CA ALA A 326 13.22 -4.41 17.48
C ALA A 326 13.95 -5.73 17.27
N PHE A 327 13.22 -6.84 17.10
CA PHE A 327 13.80 -8.18 16.93
C PHE A 327 14.15 -8.48 15.47
N SER A 328 13.65 -7.70 14.52
CA SER A 328 14.01 -7.84 13.10
C SER A 328 15.52 -7.86 12.91
N GLY A 329 16.26 -6.95 13.57
CA GLY A 329 17.71 -6.89 13.51
C GLY A 329 18.45 -7.91 14.40
N VAL A 330 17.76 -8.59 15.31
CA VAL A 330 18.37 -9.55 16.27
C VAL A 330 18.22 -11.00 15.81
N SER A 331 17.09 -11.34 15.19
CA SER A 331 16.74 -12.72 14.80
C SER A 331 16.41 -12.83 13.30
N GLY A 332 15.39 -12.11 12.82
CA GLY A 332 14.83 -12.28 11.47
C GLY A 332 15.78 -11.89 10.34
N ASN A 333 16.33 -10.68 10.39
CA ASN A 333 17.27 -10.19 9.37
C ASN A 333 18.58 -10.99 9.36
N PRO A 334 19.23 -11.29 10.50
CA PRO A 334 20.37 -12.19 10.53
C PRO A 334 20.08 -13.58 9.94
N LEU A 335 18.91 -14.18 10.22
CA LEU A 335 18.53 -15.44 9.62
C LEU A 335 18.39 -15.34 8.09
N ALA A 336 17.70 -14.32 7.59
CA ALA A 336 17.59 -14.08 6.15
C ALA A 336 18.97 -13.88 5.51
N GLY A 337 19.85 -13.10 6.18
CA GLY A 337 21.23 -12.89 5.77
C GLY A 337 22.04 -14.19 5.70
N ALA A 338 21.95 -15.05 6.70
CA ALA A 338 22.64 -16.34 6.74
C ALA A 338 22.12 -17.31 5.65
N ILE A 339 20.82 -17.34 5.38
CA ILE A 339 20.25 -18.14 4.30
C ILE A 339 20.78 -17.67 2.92
N VAL A 340 20.78 -16.36 2.64
CA VAL A 340 21.30 -15.87 1.34
C VAL A 340 22.82 -15.95 1.25
N HIS A 341 23.54 -15.94 2.36
CA HIS A 341 24.97 -16.24 2.36
C HIS A 341 25.23 -17.63 1.75
N GLU A 342 24.44 -18.64 2.13
CA GLU A 342 24.54 -19.96 1.53
C GLU A 342 24.17 -19.97 0.05
N VAL A 343 23.11 -19.23 -0.36
CA VAL A 343 22.77 -19.05 -1.78
C VAL A 343 23.96 -18.52 -2.56
N ILE A 344 24.69 -17.53 -2.04
CA ILE A 344 25.88 -16.94 -2.68
C ILE A 344 27.05 -17.94 -2.69
N ARG A 345 27.26 -18.71 -1.62
CA ARG A 345 28.22 -19.82 -1.60
C ARG A 345 27.95 -20.85 -2.68
N GLN A 346 26.68 -21.12 -2.99
CA GLN A 346 26.26 -21.98 -4.11
C GLN A 346 26.43 -21.33 -5.49
N GLY A 347 26.78 -20.04 -5.54
CA GLY A 347 26.98 -19.28 -6.77
C GLY A 347 25.78 -18.53 -7.27
N GLY A 348 24.72 -18.44 -6.48
CA GLY A 348 23.54 -17.63 -6.76
C GLY A 348 23.72 -16.15 -6.47
N ALA A 349 22.63 -15.40 -6.53
CA ALA A 349 22.62 -13.98 -6.23
C ALA A 349 21.59 -13.63 -5.15
N ALA A 350 21.83 -12.54 -4.44
CA ALA A 350 20.87 -11.94 -3.52
C ALA A 350 20.74 -10.45 -3.80
N ASN A 351 19.55 -9.89 -3.56
CA ASN A 351 19.25 -8.48 -3.78
C ASN A 351 18.63 -7.89 -2.51
N LEU A 352 19.32 -6.91 -1.89
CA LEU A 352 18.79 -6.05 -0.84
C LEU A 352 18.35 -4.73 -1.46
N CYS A 353 17.24 -4.18 -0.98
CA CYS A 353 16.75 -2.85 -1.37
C CYS A 353 16.39 -2.01 -0.14
N GLU A 354 15.50 -1.01 -0.26
CA GLU A 354 15.06 -0.11 0.82
C GLU A 354 16.16 0.89 1.22
N THR A 355 16.41 1.86 0.32
CA THR A 355 17.53 2.82 0.44
C THR A 355 17.44 3.65 1.72
N ASP A 356 16.26 4.10 2.11
CA ASP A 356 16.03 4.85 3.35
C ASP A 356 16.28 3.99 4.61
N GLU A 357 16.17 2.67 4.51
CA GLU A 357 16.46 1.74 5.62
C GLU A 357 17.94 1.38 5.75
N LEU A 358 18.82 2.09 5.06
CA LEU A 358 20.29 2.03 5.27
C LEU A 358 20.86 3.33 5.82
N ILE A 359 20.05 4.41 5.91
CA ILE A 359 20.49 5.72 6.42
C ILE A 359 20.79 5.61 7.92
N GLY A 360 22.04 5.94 8.29
CA GLY A 360 22.60 5.77 9.63
C GLY A 360 23.29 4.42 9.86
N ALA A 361 23.27 3.50 8.87
CA ALA A 361 23.96 2.21 8.91
C ALA A 361 25.06 2.10 7.82
N GLU A 362 25.42 3.21 7.18
CA GLU A 362 26.36 3.28 6.05
C GLU A 362 27.71 2.63 6.38
N SER A 363 28.22 2.84 7.58
CA SER A 363 29.51 2.28 8.01
C SER A 363 29.53 0.75 7.95
N TYR A 364 28.45 0.09 8.36
CA TYR A 364 28.32 -1.37 8.31
C TYR A 364 28.26 -1.88 6.87
N ILE A 365 27.44 -1.25 6.03
CA ILE A 365 27.22 -1.71 4.65
C ILE A 365 28.44 -1.43 3.77
N VAL A 366 29.02 -0.21 3.84
CA VAL A 366 30.16 0.23 3.03
C VAL A 366 31.40 -0.58 3.32
N SER A 367 31.66 -0.94 4.58
CA SER A 367 32.84 -1.74 4.99
C SER A 367 32.90 -3.14 4.32
N ARG A 368 31.85 -3.56 3.65
CA ARG A 368 31.75 -4.85 2.95
C ARG A 368 31.57 -4.71 1.45
N SER A 369 31.94 -3.59 0.86
CA SER A 369 31.96 -3.42 -0.60
C SER A 369 33.15 -4.12 -1.24
N LYS A 370 32.96 -4.64 -2.46
CA LYS A 370 34.04 -5.36 -3.18
C LYS A 370 35.22 -4.44 -3.54
N ASP A 371 34.91 -3.16 -3.78
CA ASP A 371 35.88 -2.13 -4.15
C ASP A 371 35.35 -0.74 -3.79
N LEU A 372 36.24 0.28 -3.93
CA LEU A 372 35.94 1.67 -3.63
C LEU A 372 34.85 2.24 -4.56
N ALA A 373 34.75 1.78 -5.80
CA ALA A 373 33.73 2.23 -6.74
C ALA A 373 32.33 1.80 -6.28
N THR A 374 32.19 0.56 -5.81
CA THR A 374 30.93 0.04 -5.23
C THR A 374 30.56 0.80 -3.97
N ALA A 375 31.51 1.12 -3.08
CA ALA A 375 31.26 1.91 -1.88
C ALA A 375 30.77 3.33 -2.21
N ARG A 376 31.40 4.00 -3.18
CA ARG A 376 30.97 5.32 -3.66
C ARG A 376 29.57 5.26 -4.29
N ALA A 377 29.27 4.24 -5.10
CA ALA A 377 27.98 4.07 -5.74
C ALA A 377 26.85 3.93 -4.69
N LEU A 378 27.08 3.15 -3.63
CA LEU A 378 26.13 3.01 -2.52
C LEU A 378 25.84 4.34 -1.83
N LEU A 379 26.90 5.09 -1.47
CA LEU A 379 26.75 6.40 -0.81
C LEU A 379 26.07 7.43 -1.72
N ALA A 380 26.37 7.41 -3.03
CA ALA A 380 25.71 8.26 -4.01
C ALA A 380 24.18 7.93 -4.12
N THR A 381 23.83 6.65 -4.07
CA THR A 381 22.42 6.22 -4.06
C THR A 381 21.68 6.72 -2.82
N ILE A 382 22.27 6.58 -1.64
CA ILE A 382 21.71 7.09 -0.38
C ILE A 382 21.58 8.62 -0.42
N ALA A 383 22.59 9.32 -0.94
CA ALA A 383 22.55 10.78 -1.06
C ALA A 383 21.43 11.25 -2.01
N ALA A 384 21.28 10.62 -3.18
CA ALA A 384 20.21 10.93 -4.13
C ALA A 384 18.82 10.65 -3.56
N PHE A 385 18.69 9.62 -2.76
CA PHE A 385 17.41 9.31 -2.07
C PHE A 385 17.09 10.41 -1.03
N ASN A 386 18.05 10.81 -0.19
CA ASN A 386 17.88 11.91 0.76
C ASN A 386 17.56 13.24 0.07
N GLU A 387 18.17 13.51 -1.06
CA GLU A 387 17.88 14.70 -1.86
C GLU A 387 16.43 14.68 -2.33
N ARG A 388 15.93 13.56 -2.86
CA ARG A 388 14.51 13.38 -3.25
C ARG A 388 13.57 13.60 -2.08
N LEU A 389 13.87 13.10 -0.88
CA LEU A 389 13.07 13.38 0.32
C LEU A 389 13.04 14.87 0.64
N SER A 390 14.15 15.57 0.49
CA SER A 390 14.25 17.02 0.75
C SER A 390 13.38 17.85 -0.16
N TRP A 391 13.18 17.45 -1.44
CA TRP A 391 12.26 18.10 -2.38
C TRP A 391 10.82 18.15 -1.86
N HIS A 392 10.45 17.19 -1.02
CA HIS A 392 9.15 17.06 -0.37
C HIS A 392 9.15 17.61 1.07
N GLY A 393 10.25 18.20 1.52
CA GLY A 393 10.41 18.75 2.86
C GLY A 393 10.48 17.69 3.96
N LEU A 394 11.02 16.51 3.63
CA LEU A 394 11.12 15.35 4.48
C LEU A 394 12.58 14.92 4.69
N THR A 395 12.76 14.05 5.66
CA THR A 395 14.00 13.30 5.93
C THR A 395 13.66 11.82 6.07
N ALA A 396 14.65 10.97 6.19
CA ALA A 396 14.48 9.53 6.41
C ALA A 396 13.67 9.18 7.68
N GLU A 397 13.59 10.09 8.67
CA GLU A 397 12.71 9.95 9.85
C GLU A 397 11.21 9.82 9.47
N ALA A 398 10.85 10.11 8.24
CA ALA A 398 9.52 9.83 7.73
C ALA A 398 9.23 8.32 7.55
N ASN A 399 10.24 7.44 7.46
CA ASN A 399 10.04 6.00 7.27
C ASN A 399 9.43 5.29 8.49
N PRO A 400 9.95 5.38 9.75
CA PRO A 400 9.42 4.57 10.86
C PRO A 400 7.95 4.89 11.14
N SER A 401 7.09 3.88 10.97
CA SER A 401 5.65 4.01 11.26
C SER A 401 5.36 4.08 12.77
N ALA A 402 4.14 4.47 13.15
CA ALA A 402 3.67 4.38 14.53
C ALA A 402 3.75 2.93 15.05
N GLY A 403 3.50 1.94 14.18
CA GLY A 403 3.65 0.52 14.50
C GLY A 403 5.10 0.12 14.79
N ASN A 404 6.07 0.60 14.01
CA ASN A 404 7.50 0.39 14.26
C ASN A 404 7.92 0.97 15.62
N LYS A 405 7.52 2.23 15.90
CA LYS A 405 7.83 2.93 17.17
C LYS A 405 7.22 2.24 18.38
N PHE A 406 5.97 1.79 18.25
CA PHE A 406 5.30 0.98 19.29
C PHE A 406 6.02 -0.34 19.59
N ARG A 407 6.79 -0.87 18.64
CA ARG A 407 7.53 -2.14 18.77
C ARG A 407 9.04 -1.95 18.91
N GLY A 408 9.47 -0.77 19.40
CA GLY A 408 10.84 -0.50 19.84
C GLY A 408 11.80 0.01 18.77
N LEU A 409 11.32 0.39 17.57
CA LEU A 409 12.10 1.09 16.56
C LEU A 409 11.77 2.59 16.61
N TYR A 410 12.49 3.33 17.43
CA TYR A 410 12.18 4.70 17.81
C TYR A 410 12.46 5.74 16.72
N ASN A 411 13.49 5.48 15.90
CA ASN A 411 13.95 6.35 14.82
C ASN A 411 14.47 5.53 13.65
N ILE A 412 14.83 6.21 12.55
CA ILE A 412 15.31 5.54 11.35
C ILE A 412 16.63 4.83 11.59
N VAL A 413 17.54 5.37 12.39
CA VAL A 413 18.86 4.78 12.64
C VAL A 413 18.71 3.39 13.26
N LEU A 414 17.89 3.24 14.29
CA LEU A 414 17.61 1.93 14.89
C LEU A 414 16.99 0.94 13.91
N LYS A 415 16.11 1.43 13.03
CA LYS A 415 15.52 0.61 11.97
C LYS A 415 16.59 0.17 10.97
N SER A 416 17.42 1.11 10.51
CA SER A 416 18.48 0.88 9.52
C SER A 416 19.59 -0.06 10.05
N LEU A 417 20.01 0.12 11.30
CA LEU A 417 20.98 -0.79 11.91
C LEU A 417 20.47 -2.24 11.91
N GLY A 418 19.20 -2.43 12.25
CA GLY A 418 18.56 -3.75 12.18
C GLY A 418 18.39 -4.26 10.74
N ALA A 419 17.97 -3.40 9.81
CA ALA A 419 17.74 -3.76 8.41
C ALA A 419 19.04 -4.15 7.67
N ALA A 420 20.16 -3.47 7.97
CA ALA A 420 21.46 -3.76 7.40
C ALA A 420 21.93 -5.21 7.67
N HIS A 421 21.44 -5.84 8.75
CA HIS A 421 21.76 -7.24 9.09
C HIS A 421 21.05 -8.29 8.20
N LYS A 422 20.20 -7.86 7.24
CA LYS A 422 19.79 -8.71 6.11
C LYS A 422 20.99 -9.10 5.22
N LYS A 423 22.07 -8.33 5.31
CA LYS A 423 23.39 -8.70 4.75
C LYS A 423 24.22 -9.38 5.80
N ASP A 424 24.53 -10.66 5.62
CA ASP A 424 25.45 -11.39 6.50
C ASP A 424 26.83 -10.71 6.53
N PRO A 425 27.50 -10.58 7.69
CA PRO A 425 28.81 -9.95 7.82
C PRO A 425 29.90 -10.64 6.99
N ARG A 426 29.73 -11.91 6.61
CA ARG A 426 30.66 -12.67 5.75
C ARG A 426 30.47 -12.38 4.26
N THR A 427 29.36 -11.72 3.89
CA THR A 427 28.98 -11.44 2.50
C THR A 427 29.45 -10.06 2.09
N ARG A 428 30.04 -9.93 0.88
CA ARG A 428 30.38 -8.63 0.30
C ARG A 428 29.35 -8.16 -0.73
N ILE A 429 29.21 -6.85 -0.91
CA ILE A 429 28.38 -6.25 -1.98
C ILE A 429 29.18 -6.30 -3.29
N GLU A 430 28.58 -6.92 -4.31
CA GLU A 430 29.18 -7.02 -5.65
C GLU A 430 28.84 -5.80 -6.51
N GLU A 431 27.60 -5.35 -6.50
CA GLU A 431 27.13 -4.23 -7.30
C GLU A 431 26.02 -3.45 -6.61
N VAL A 432 25.93 -2.17 -6.97
CA VAL A 432 24.77 -1.30 -6.68
C VAL A 432 24.05 -1.08 -8.00
N ILE A 433 22.75 -1.38 -8.02
CA ILE A 433 21.91 -1.31 -9.21
C ILE A 433 20.74 -0.35 -9.01
N GLY A 434 20.27 0.21 -10.11
CA GLY A 434 19.07 1.03 -10.09
C GLY A 434 17.79 0.20 -9.96
N TYR A 435 16.66 0.85 -9.63
CA TYR A 435 15.36 0.19 -9.50
C TYR A 435 15.02 -0.63 -10.75
N GLY A 436 14.72 -1.91 -10.54
CA GLY A 436 14.37 -2.85 -11.61
C GLY A 436 15.48 -3.14 -12.61
N GLU A 437 16.72 -2.75 -12.33
CA GLU A 437 17.86 -3.06 -13.19
C GLU A 437 18.25 -4.54 -13.07
N PRO A 438 18.44 -5.25 -14.21
CA PRO A 438 18.71 -6.68 -14.17
C PRO A 438 20.00 -7.06 -13.44
N ILE A 439 19.93 -8.05 -12.56
CA ILE A 439 21.10 -8.69 -11.93
C ILE A 439 21.87 -9.49 -12.99
N ARG A 440 23.13 -9.12 -13.26
CA ARG A 440 23.95 -9.72 -14.33
C ARG A 440 25.03 -10.65 -13.84
N VAL A 441 25.45 -10.49 -12.58
CA VAL A 441 26.53 -11.27 -11.96
C VAL A 441 26.05 -11.97 -10.69
N PRO A 442 26.65 -13.09 -10.28
CA PRO A 442 26.35 -13.70 -8.99
C PRO A 442 26.88 -12.86 -7.84
N GLY A 443 26.33 -13.05 -6.64
CA GLY A 443 26.73 -12.36 -5.42
C GLY A 443 25.66 -11.48 -4.82
N PHE A 444 26.01 -10.60 -3.88
CA PHE A 444 25.09 -9.73 -3.16
C PHE A 444 25.00 -8.36 -3.83
N HIS A 445 23.77 -7.94 -4.15
CA HIS A 445 23.48 -6.66 -4.80
C HIS A 445 22.69 -5.76 -3.85
N PHE A 446 22.89 -4.45 -4.00
CA PHE A 446 21.99 -3.45 -3.45
C PHE A 446 21.26 -2.74 -4.58
N MET A 447 19.93 -2.64 -4.48
CA MET A 447 19.08 -1.95 -5.45
C MET A 447 18.46 -0.70 -4.85
N ASP A 448 18.52 0.45 -5.57
CA ASP A 448 17.80 1.66 -5.16
C ASP A 448 16.28 1.39 -5.15
N SER A 449 15.64 1.67 -4.02
CA SER A 449 14.18 1.64 -3.88
C SER A 449 13.74 2.38 -2.61
N PRO A 450 12.45 2.77 -2.50
CA PRO A 450 11.91 3.18 -1.20
C PRO A 450 11.74 1.98 -0.27
N GLY A 451 11.58 2.26 1.03
CA GLY A 451 11.22 1.28 2.05
C GLY A 451 9.77 0.80 2.01
N ASN A 452 8.97 1.27 1.05
CA ASN A 452 7.63 0.73 0.81
C ASN A 452 7.73 -0.71 0.29
N ASP A 453 7.22 -1.67 1.07
CA ASP A 453 7.34 -3.11 0.81
C ASP A 453 6.98 -3.49 -0.63
N LEU A 454 5.78 -3.12 -1.11
CA LEU A 454 5.30 -3.51 -2.44
C LEU A 454 6.11 -2.88 -3.57
N GLU A 455 6.51 -1.62 -3.38
CA GLU A 455 7.28 -0.88 -4.37
C GLU A 455 8.71 -1.45 -4.47
N GLY A 456 9.34 -1.77 -3.35
CA GLY A 456 10.65 -2.44 -3.30
C GLY A 456 10.62 -3.82 -3.96
N ILE A 457 9.63 -4.64 -3.59
CA ILE A 457 9.40 -5.99 -4.15
C ILE A 457 9.28 -5.95 -5.67
N ALA A 458 8.49 -5.03 -6.22
CA ALA A 458 8.30 -4.91 -7.65
C ALA A 458 9.62 -4.65 -8.39
N GLY A 459 10.47 -3.77 -7.86
CA GLY A 459 11.82 -3.53 -8.38
C GLY A 459 12.70 -4.77 -8.35
N GLN A 460 12.70 -5.50 -7.22
CA GLN A 460 13.49 -6.73 -7.07
C GLN A 460 13.03 -7.86 -8.01
N VAL A 461 11.71 -8.02 -8.21
CA VAL A 461 11.18 -8.94 -9.23
C VAL A 461 11.65 -8.53 -10.61
N ALA A 462 11.54 -7.25 -10.96
CA ALA A 462 11.99 -6.74 -12.24
C ALA A 462 13.50 -6.96 -12.47
N SER A 463 14.30 -6.94 -11.41
CA SER A 463 15.74 -7.27 -11.45
C SER A 463 16.02 -8.76 -11.69
N GLY A 464 14.99 -9.61 -11.71
CA GLY A 464 15.07 -11.04 -11.97
C GLY A 464 15.12 -11.93 -10.73
N CYS A 465 14.78 -11.41 -9.54
CA CYS A 465 14.70 -12.22 -8.33
C CYS A 465 13.54 -13.22 -8.43
N ASN A 466 13.85 -14.51 -8.31
CA ASN A 466 12.92 -15.62 -8.52
C ASN A 466 12.37 -16.25 -7.22
N LEU A 467 12.77 -15.72 -6.06
CA LEU A 467 12.28 -16.07 -4.72
C LEU A 467 12.52 -14.92 -3.74
N PHE A 468 11.64 -14.76 -2.76
CA PHE A 468 11.75 -13.77 -1.69
C PHE A 468 11.93 -14.38 -0.31
N LEU A 469 12.79 -13.74 0.52
CA LEU A 469 12.78 -13.84 1.96
C LEU A 469 12.25 -12.52 2.54
N PHE A 470 11.08 -12.57 3.15
CA PHE A 470 10.40 -11.40 3.69
C PHE A 470 10.35 -11.47 5.21
N VAL A 471 11.17 -10.63 5.87
CA VAL A 471 11.21 -10.58 7.34
C VAL A 471 10.12 -9.66 7.86
N THR A 472 9.41 -10.11 8.90
CA THR A 472 8.36 -9.32 9.53
C THR A 472 8.26 -9.53 11.04
N GLY A 473 8.41 -8.45 11.80
CA GLY A 473 8.15 -8.43 13.25
C GLY A 473 6.65 -8.35 13.56
N ASN A 474 5.91 -7.68 12.68
CA ASN A 474 4.47 -7.45 12.87
C ASN A 474 3.58 -8.52 12.22
N GLY A 475 4.12 -9.33 11.30
CA GLY A 475 3.34 -10.34 10.59
C GLY A 475 2.73 -9.82 9.28
N SER A 476 3.44 -8.96 8.54
CA SER A 476 3.02 -8.54 7.20
C SER A 476 2.90 -9.72 6.25
N ILE A 477 1.83 -9.69 5.42
CA ILE A 477 1.43 -10.83 4.57
C ILE A 477 1.76 -10.62 3.09
N THR A 478 2.60 -9.64 2.78
CA THR A 478 2.95 -9.26 1.41
C THR A 478 3.42 -10.45 0.57
N ASN A 479 2.95 -10.55 -0.66
CA ASN A 479 3.33 -11.57 -1.62
C ASN A 479 3.19 -11.02 -3.04
N PHE A 480 4.09 -11.42 -3.96
CA PHE A 480 4.02 -11.01 -5.37
C PHE A 480 3.33 -12.07 -6.23
N PRO A 481 2.55 -11.70 -7.29
CA PRO A 481 1.68 -12.64 -8.01
C PRO A 481 2.36 -13.87 -8.62
N PHE A 482 3.61 -13.75 -9.06
CA PHE A 482 4.31 -14.84 -9.76
C PHE A 482 5.70 -15.16 -9.21
N VAL A 483 6.03 -14.63 -8.02
CA VAL A 483 7.29 -14.96 -7.33
C VAL A 483 6.98 -15.40 -5.90
N PRO A 484 7.37 -16.61 -5.48
CA PRO A 484 7.08 -17.11 -4.15
C PRO A 484 7.80 -16.29 -3.07
N THR A 485 7.10 -16.00 -1.99
CA THR A 485 7.61 -15.25 -0.85
C THR A 485 7.57 -16.12 0.40
N LEU A 486 8.73 -16.39 1.00
CA LEU A 486 8.88 -17.02 2.31
C LEU A 486 8.91 -15.95 3.40
N LYS A 487 7.93 -15.96 4.28
CA LYS A 487 7.80 -14.98 5.36
C LYS A 487 8.44 -15.48 6.64
N ILE A 488 9.29 -14.65 7.26
CA ILE A 488 10.11 -14.96 8.43
C ILE A 488 9.63 -14.08 9.58
N THR A 489 9.09 -14.69 10.64
CA THR A 489 8.76 -13.96 11.88
C THR A 489 9.96 -13.83 12.79
N THR A 490 9.97 -12.78 13.60
CA THR A 490 11.08 -12.42 14.49
C THR A 490 11.00 -13.08 15.87
N THR A 491 9.80 -13.48 16.32
CA THR A 491 9.57 -14.13 17.63
C THR A 491 8.67 -15.35 17.49
N THR A 492 8.87 -16.35 18.35
CA THR A 492 8.04 -17.57 18.39
C THR A 492 6.59 -17.28 18.76
N THR A 493 6.36 -16.32 19.66
CA THR A 493 5.00 -15.87 20.00
C THR A 493 4.26 -15.34 18.78
N ARG A 494 4.93 -14.52 17.95
CA ARG A 494 4.35 -13.98 16.70
C ARG A 494 4.12 -15.08 15.67
N HIS A 495 5.06 -16.01 15.54
CA HIS A 495 4.93 -17.15 14.65
C HIS A 495 3.70 -17.98 15.00
N THR A 496 3.52 -18.33 16.28
CA THR A 496 2.38 -19.13 16.77
C THR A 496 1.04 -18.41 16.51
N LEU A 497 1.00 -17.07 16.71
CA LEU A 497 -0.20 -16.28 16.47
C LEU A 497 -0.61 -16.27 14.98
N LEU A 498 0.37 -16.26 14.06
CA LEU A 498 0.21 -16.12 12.62
C LEU A 498 0.74 -17.36 11.87
N GLU A 499 0.60 -18.54 12.46
CA GLU A 499 1.17 -19.77 11.91
C GLU A 499 0.70 -20.10 10.50
N ARG A 500 -0.53 -19.70 10.14
CA ARG A 500 -1.09 -19.93 8.80
C ARG A 500 -0.49 -19.03 7.73
N GLU A 501 0.06 -17.90 8.13
CA GLU A 501 0.59 -16.88 7.22
C GLU A 501 2.11 -16.87 7.13
N MET A 502 2.84 -17.44 8.12
CA MET A 502 4.29 -17.31 8.26
C MET A 502 5.02 -18.62 8.01
N ASP A 503 6.06 -18.61 7.18
CA ASP A 503 6.75 -19.82 6.73
C ASP A 503 7.89 -20.24 7.66
N LEU A 504 8.65 -19.27 8.22
CA LEU A 504 9.83 -19.50 9.07
C LEU A 504 9.72 -18.77 10.41
N ASN A 505 10.20 -19.41 11.48
CA ASN A 505 10.26 -18.85 12.83
C ASN A 505 11.71 -18.53 13.22
N ALA A 506 12.16 -17.26 13.04
CA ALA A 506 13.46 -16.82 13.52
C ALA A 506 13.50 -16.62 15.06
N GLY A 507 12.35 -16.57 15.72
CA GLY A 507 12.25 -16.47 17.20
C GLY A 507 12.90 -17.64 17.93
N ARG A 508 13.04 -18.80 17.30
CA ARG A 508 13.75 -19.95 17.84
C ARG A 508 15.21 -19.61 18.20
N TYR A 509 15.83 -18.66 17.51
CA TYR A 509 17.13 -18.11 17.89
C TYR A 509 17.07 -17.43 19.27
N LEU A 510 16.02 -16.66 19.54
CA LEU A 510 15.83 -16.05 20.86
C LEU A 510 15.53 -17.09 21.95
N ASP A 511 14.97 -18.23 21.56
CA ASP A 511 14.65 -19.37 22.42
C ASP A 511 15.91 -20.28 22.67
N GLY A 512 17.07 -19.97 22.03
CA GLY A 512 18.34 -20.62 22.27
C GLY A 512 18.84 -21.60 21.19
N GLU A 513 18.17 -21.68 20.03
CA GLU A 513 18.65 -22.49 18.90
C GLU A 513 19.76 -21.75 18.13
N ALA A 514 20.70 -22.48 17.56
CA ALA A 514 21.81 -21.87 16.82
C ALA A 514 21.37 -21.28 15.50
N MET A 515 21.92 -20.11 15.14
CA MET A 515 21.59 -19.41 13.90
C MET A 515 21.95 -20.24 12.66
N ASP A 516 23.06 -20.98 12.70
CA ASP A 516 23.52 -21.81 11.57
C ASP A 516 22.57 -22.98 11.30
N ASP A 517 21.98 -23.59 12.34
CA ASP A 517 20.98 -24.67 12.19
C ASP A 517 19.68 -24.14 11.57
N LEU A 518 19.24 -22.97 12.04
CA LEU A 518 18.06 -22.28 11.47
C LEU A 518 18.31 -21.88 10.01
N ALA A 519 19.52 -21.40 9.69
CA ALA A 519 19.89 -21.02 8.33
C ALA A 519 19.94 -22.23 7.38
N ALA A 520 20.48 -23.37 7.85
CA ALA A 520 20.49 -24.61 7.07
C ALA A 520 19.06 -25.10 6.76
N ALA A 521 18.19 -25.14 7.77
CA ALA A 521 16.78 -25.48 7.58
C ALA A 521 16.04 -24.48 6.67
N GLY A 522 16.35 -23.19 6.80
CA GLY A 522 15.82 -22.13 5.94
C GLY A 522 16.26 -22.27 4.50
N PHE A 523 17.53 -22.62 4.25
CA PHE A 523 18.03 -22.86 2.90
C PHE A 523 17.39 -24.12 2.27
N ASP A 524 17.16 -25.19 3.03
CA ASP A 524 16.42 -26.36 2.55
C ASP A 524 14.98 -25.98 2.15
N LEU A 525 14.30 -25.11 2.91
CA LEU A 525 12.99 -24.60 2.54
C LEU A 525 13.04 -23.73 1.27
N VAL A 526 14.08 -22.93 1.08
CA VAL A 526 14.31 -22.17 -0.17
C VAL A 526 14.40 -23.12 -1.37
N LEU A 527 15.18 -24.22 -1.27
CA LEU A 527 15.30 -25.21 -2.35
C LEU A 527 13.98 -25.95 -2.60
N ALA A 528 13.26 -26.31 -1.56
CA ALA A 528 11.95 -26.95 -1.66
C ALA A 528 10.93 -26.03 -2.34
N THR A 529 10.90 -24.75 -1.94
CA THR A 529 10.01 -23.72 -2.53
C THR A 529 10.39 -23.45 -3.99
N ALA A 530 11.67 -23.34 -4.31
CA ALA A 530 12.14 -23.22 -5.68
C ALA A 530 11.74 -24.44 -6.54
N SER A 531 11.69 -25.63 -5.93
CA SER A 531 11.27 -26.90 -6.55
C SER A 531 9.74 -27.05 -6.70
N GLY A 532 8.95 -26.08 -6.26
CA GLY A 532 7.49 -26.07 -6.47
C GLY A 532 6.65 -26.19 -5.21
N GLN A 533 7.24 -26.37 -4.04
CA GLN A 533 6.50 -26.25 -2.78
C GLN A 533 5.91 -24.84 -2.70
N ARG A 534 4.61 -24.72 -2.42
CA ARG A 534 3.95 -23.42 -2.30
C ARG A 534 4.21 -22.80 -0.93
N SER A 535 4.54 -21.52 -0.93
CA SER A 535 4.59 -20.72 0.31
C SER A 535 3.19 -20.52 0.89
N LYS A 536 3.11 -20.17 2.18
CA LYS A 536 1.83 -19.91 2.84
C LYS A 536 1.07 -18.76 2.21
N GLY A 537 1.78 -17.74 1.69
CA GLY A 537 1.17 -16.64 0.93
C GLY A 537 0.52 -17.08 -0.38
N GLU A 538 1.17 -17.97 -1.14
CA GLU A 538 0.59 -18.56 -2.35
C GLU A 538 -0.64 -19.43 -2.03
N LEU A 539 -0.60 -20.21 -0.94
CA LEU A 539 -1.74 -21.04 -0.50
C LEU A 539 -2.94 -20.17 -0.06
N ALA A 540 -2.70 -19.03 0.54
CA ALA A 540 -3.73 -18.08 0.94
C ALA A 540 -4.25 -17.22 -0.23
N GLY A 541 -3.66 -17.33 -1.41
CA GLY A 541 -4.05 -16.54 -2.59
C GLY A 541 -3.73 -15.05 -2.45
N HIS A 542 -2.77 -14.68 -1.63
CA HIS A 542 -2.33 -13.29 -1.49
C HIS A 542 -1.49 -12.88 -2.68
N SER A 543 -1.82 -11.76 -3.30
CA SER A 543 -0.95 -11.14 -4.29
C SER A 543 -1.27 -9.66 -4.45
N GLN A 544 -0.24 -8.84 -4.44
CA GLN A 544 -0.33 -7.40 -4.60
C GLN A 544 0.82 -6.90 -5.45
N VAL A 545 0.56 -5.85 -6.25
CA VAL A 545 1.56 -5.17 -7.07
C VAL A 545 1.44 -3.67 -6.84
N SER A 546 2.55 -3.04 -6.53
CA SER A 546 2.70 -1.59 -6.59
C SER A 546 4.07 -1.28 -7.15
N LEU A 547 4.15 -0.43 -8.16
CA LEU A 547 5.42 0.09 -8.66
C LEU A 547 5.82 1.29 -7.80
N TRP A 548 7.10 1.67 -7.86
CA TRP A 548 7.55 2.89 -7.19
C TRP A 548 6.67 4.06 -7.59
N ARG A 549 5.93 4.60 -6.62
CA ARG A 549 4.93 5.64 -6.85
C ARG A 549 5.56 6.92 -7.37
N HIS A 550 4.86 7.57 -8.28
CA HIS A 550 5.23 8.85 -8.85
C HIS A 550 5.40 9.93 -7.76
N TRP A 551 6.58 10.56 -7.72
CA TRP A 551 6.85 11.75 -6.89
C TRP A 551 6.62 13.02 -7.69
N ARG A 552 6.04 14.05 -7.06
CA ARG A 552 5.56 15.25 -7.74
C ARG A 552 6.62 16.35 -7.85
N GLN A 553 7.54 16.45 -6.88
CA GLN A 553 8.56 17.49 -6.85
C GLN A 553 9.87 17.00 -7.48
N ARG A 554 10.62 17.94 -8.12
CA ARG A 554 11.95 17.69 -8.71
C ARG A 554 13.06 18.52 -8.03
N ASP A 555 12.64 19.44 -7.17
CA ASP A 555 13.49 20.31 -6.36
C ASP A 555 12.66 20.94 -5.23
N THR A 556 13.28 21.82 -4.43
CA THR A 556 12.64 22.51 -3.31
C THR A 556 11.93 23.82 -3.67
N SER A 557 11.96 24.26 -4.94
CA SER A 557 11.53 25.60 -5.35
C SER A 557 10.06 25.91 -5.00
N ARG A 558 9.18 24.92 -5.07
CA ARG A 558 7.76 25.06 -4.80
C ARG A 558 7.37 24.72 -3.35
N LEU A 559 8.31 24.24 -2.53
CA LEU A 559 7.99 23.72 -1.21
C LEU A 559 7.34 24.77 -0.29
N ALA A 560 7.86 25.99 -0.29
CA ALA A 560 7.32 27.08 0.50
C ALA A 560 5.90 27.49 0.04
N GLU A 561 5.69 27.59 -1.27
CA GLU A 561 4.37 27.88 -1.87
C GLU A 561 3.34 26.84 -1.48
N ILE A 562 3.69 25.53 -1.63
CA ILE A 562 2.76 24.43 -1.32
C ILE A 562 2.40 24.43 0.17
N LYS A 563 3.37 24.64 1.06
CA LYS A 563 3.14 24.69 2.52
C LYS A 563 2.33 25.90 2.96
N ALA A 564 2.37 26.99 2.20
CA ALA A 564 1.65 28.25 2.51
C ALA A 564 0.23 28.29 1.91
N ARG A 565 -0.22 27.24 1.22
CA ARG A 565 -1.56 27.22 0.61
C ARG A 565 -2.64 27.39 1.66
N PRO A 566 -3.63 28.26 1.40
CA PRO A 566 -4.73 28.46 2.33
C PRO A 566 -5.60 27.22 2.42
N ILE A 567 -6.07 26.91 3.62
CA ILE A 567 -7.06 25.86 3.83
C ILE A 567 -8.41 26.36 3.29
N PRO A 568 -9.07 25.63 2.39
CA PRO A 568 -10.38 25.99 1.87
C PRO A 568 -11.44 26.07 2.99
N ASP A 569 -12.42 26.97 2.80
CA ASP A 569 -13.43 27.32 3.81
C ASP A 569 -14.66 26.37 3.85
N GLY A 570 -14.73 25.40 2.96
CA GLY A 570 -15.84 24.44 2.89
C GLY A 570 -17.13 24.98 2.30
N ARG A 571 -17.17 26.26 1.84
CA ARG A 571 -18.37 26.92 1.33
C ARG A 571 -18.45 26.88 -0.18
N ALA A 572 -19.66 26.76 -0.72
CA ALA A 572 -19.89 26.74 -2.16
C ALA A 572 -19.37 28.02 -2.84
N ARG A 573 -18.77 27.86 -4.04
CA ARG A 573 -18.32 28.96 -4.90
C ARG A 573 -19.45 29.54 -5.74
N LEU A 574 -20.49 28.73 -5.97
CA LEU A 574 -21.73 29.17 -6.62
C LEU A 574 -22.92 28.57 -5.87
N GLN A 575 -23.91 29.38 -5.55
CA GLN A 575 -25.15 28.97 -4.92
C GLN A 575 -26.36 29.32 -5.80
N ALA A 576 -27.51 28.74 -5.49
CA ALA A 576 -28.75 29.04 -6.20
C ALA A 576 -29.13 30.53 -6.00
N ASP A 577 -29.54 31.22 -7.09
CA ASP A 577 -30.00 32.58 -7.04
C ASP A 577 -31.33 32.70 -6.30
N GLN A 578 -31.56 33.79 -5.53
CA GLN A 578 -32.83 34.01 -4.80
C GLN A 578 -34.09 34.11 -5.70
N GLY A 579 -33.88 34.31 -7.02
CA GLY A 579 -34.96 34.32 -8.04
C GLY A 579 -35.30 32.94 -8.62
N SER A 580 -34.70 31.85 -8.15
CA SER A 580 -34.84 30.51 -8.73
C SER A 580 -36.11 29.75 -8.39
N GLU A 581 -37.02 30.29 -7.52
CA GLU A 581 -38.25 29.58 -7.14
C GLU A 581 -39.15 29.24 -8.33
N GLN A 582 -39.33 30.16 -9.31
CA GLN A 582 -40.13 29.90 -10.52
C GLN A 582 -39.42 28.87 -11.45
N ARG A 583 -38.07 28.90 -11.47
CA ARG A 583 -37.27 27.91 -12.21
C ARG A 583 -37.36 26.55 -11.54
N ARG A 584 -37.24 26.49 -10.21
CA ARG A 584 -37.45 25.27 -9.39
C ARG A 584 -38.82 24.64 -9.64
N ALA A 585 -39.90 25.45 -9.69
CA ALA A 585 -41.28 24.97 -9.92
C ALA A 585 -41.42 24.37 -11.33
N ARG A 586 -40.80 24.95 -12.35
CA ARG A 586 -40.81 24.43 -13.73
C ARG A 586 -39.98 23.16 -13.88
N MET A 587 -38.81 23.12 -13.26
CA MET A 587 -37.91 21.95 -13.29
C MET A 587 -38.50 20.78 -12.49
N SER A 588 -39.10 21.01 -11.32
CA SER A 588 -39.70 19.99 -10.48
C SER A 588 -40.79 19.15 -11.18
N ALA A 589 -41.41 19.69 -12.24
CA ALA A 589 -42.45 18.98 -13.01
C ALA A 589 -41.90 18.05 -14.11
N GLN A 590 -40.62 18.20 -14.50
CA GLN A 590 -40.00 17.47 -15.65
C GLN A 590 -38.82 16.57 -15.21
N VAL A 591 -38.22 16.82 -14.04
CA VAL A 591 -37.09 16.06 -13.55
C VAL A 591 -37.53 14.74 -12.90
N PRO A 592 -36.94 13.58 -13.25
CA PRO A 592 -37.30 12.30 -12.65
C PRO A 592 -36.99 12.27 -11.15
N THR A 593 -37.83 11.60 -10.40
CA THR A 593 -37.70 11.38 -8.96
C THR A 593 -37.04 10.01 -8.68
N VAL A 594 -36.29 9.92 -7.60
CA VAL A 594 -35.76 8.68 -7.04
C VAL A 594 -36.20 8.55 -5.59
N ASP A 595 -36.31 7.32 -5.11
CA ASP A 595 -36.57 7.07 -3.69
C ASP A 595 -35.28 7.33 -2.90
N ALA A 596 -35.29 8.36 -2.06
CA ALA A 596 -34.15 8.72 -1.22
C ALA A 596 -34.51 8.59 0.26
N TYR A 597 -33.51 8.30 1.05
CA TYR A 597 -33.55 8.26 2.52
C TYR A 597 -32.87 9.52 3.07
N THR A 598 -33.37 10.08 4.13
CA THR A 598 -32.70 11.16 4.84
C THR A 598 -31.85 10.56 5.98
N THR A 599 -30.55 10.77 5.95
CA THR A 599 -29.63 10.33 7.01
C THR A 599 -29.85 11.17 8.28
N SER A 600 -29.30 10.70 9.41
CA SER A 600 -29.32 11.46 10.69
C SER A 600 -28.62 12.82 10.59
N ALA A 601 -27.72 13.01 9.63
CA ALA A 601 -27.05 14.27 9.30
C ALA A 601 -27.85 15.16 8.32
N GLY A 602 -29.09 14.78 7.96
CA GLY A 602 -29.93 15.53 7.03
C GLY A 602 -29.53 15.39 5.55
N ARG A 603 -28.60 14.50 5.19
CA ARG A 603 -28.16 14.27 3.82
C ARG A 603 -29.00 13.18 3.14
N LEU A 604 -29.15 13.28 1.82
CA LEU A 604 -29.92 12.34 1.01
C LEU A 604 -29.07 11.12 0.65
N ALA A 605 -29.63 9.94 0.80
CA ALA A 605 -29.03 8.66 0.45
C ALA A 605 -29.92 7.88 -0.51
N THR A 606 -29.33 7.17 -1.46
CA THR A 606 -30.01 6.35 -2.47
C THR A 606 -29.70 4.86 -2.35
N GLU A 607 -28.67 4.50 -1.61
CA GLU A 607 -28.26 3.13 -1.30
C GLU A 607 -28.01 2.97 0.21
N ARG A 608 -27.90 1.72 0.66
CA ARG A 608 -27.55 1.35 2.04
C ARG A 608 -26.41 0.36 2.02
N VAL A 609 -25.21 0.86 1.75
CA VAL A 609 -24.02 0.05 1.54
C VAL A 609 -23.33 -0.28 2.87
N GLY A 610 -22.93 -1.52 3.03
CA GLY A 610 -21.93 -1.94 4.01
C GLY A 610 -20.52 -1.70 3.44
N LEU A 611 -19.67 -0.98 4.17
CA LEU A 611 -18.38 -0.57 3.67
C LEU A 611 -17.22 -1.10 4.54
N VAL A 612 -16.30 -1.86 3.93
CA VAL A 612 -15.03 -2.23 4.56
C VAL A 612 -13.94 -1.28 4.06
N VAL A 613 -13.38 -0.49 4.96
CA VAL A 613 -12.32 0.48 4.67
C VAL A 613 -10.99 -0.06 5.19
N PRO A 614 -10.12 -0.58 4.31
CA PRO A 614 -8.76 -0.93 4.73
C PRO A 614 -7.97 0.35 5.04
N THR A 615 -7.15 0.34 6.09
CA THR A 615 -6.31 1.48 6.46
C THR A 615 -4.90 1.39 5.92
N SER A 616 -4.56 0.28 5.27
CA SER A 616 -3.27 0.08 4.60
C SER A 616 -3.34 -0.85 3.41
N LEU A 617 -2.31 -0.77 2.56
CA LEU A 617 -2.10 -1.69 1.44
C LEU A 617 -2.10 -3.18 1.88
N CYS A 618 -1.56 -3.50 3.06
CA CYS A 618 -1.51 -4.86 3.58
C CYS A 618 -2.90 -5.40 3.97
N SER A 619 -3.81 -4.56 4.44
CA SER A 619 -5.17 -4.95 4.81
C SER A 619 -6.15 -4.96 3.63
N THR A 620 -5.78 -4.41 2.49
CA THR A 620 -6.63 -4.22 1.31
C THR A 620 -7.21 -5.53 0.76
N GLN A 621 -6.37 -6.55 0.56
CA GLN A 621 -6.86 -7.83 0.06
C GLN A 621 -7.75 -8.54 1.08
N ILE A 622 -7.44 -8.39 2.37
CA ILE A 622 -8.25 -8.96 3.45
C ILE A 622 -9.61 -8.26 3.51
N ALA A 623 -9.65 -6.95 3.28
CA ALA A 623 -10.90 -6.19 3.19
C ALA A 623 -11.78 -6.71 2.04
N ARG A 624 -11.19 -7.00 0.87
CA ARG A 624 -11.89 -7.59 -0.28
C ARG A 624 -12.45 -8.96 0.06
N LEU A 625 -11.62 -9.87 0.60
CA LEU A 625 -12.04 -11.20 1.02
C LEU A 625 -13.17 -11.15 2.08
N SER A 626 -13.06 -10.20 3.01
CA SER A 626 -14.09 -9.98 4.03
C SER A 626 -15.43 -9.53 3.41
N ALA A 627 -15.40 -8.58 2.47
CA ALA A 627 -16.59 -8.11 1.79
C ALA A 627 -17.25 -9.22 0.94
N GLU A 628 -16.44 -10.02 0.24
CA GLU A 628 -16.92 -11.20 -0.52
C GLU A 628 -17.59 -12.23 0.41
N ARG A 629 -16.97 -12.53 1.55
CA ARG A 629 -17.53 -13.46 2.54
C ARG A 629 -18.82 -12.95 3.13
N VAL A 630 -18.88 -11.68 3.57
CA VAL A 630 -20.10 -11.07 4.10
C VAL A 630 -21.22 -11.11 3.05
N THR A 631 -20.92 -10.80 1.80
CA THR A 631 -21.86 -10.87 0.69
C THR A 631 -22.39 -12.29 0.50
N ALA A 632 -21.53 -13.30 0.52
CA ALA A 632 -21.92 -14.70 0.40
C ALA A 632 -22.78 -15.19 1.58
N GLU A 633 -22.45 -14.81 2.81
CA GLU A 633 -23.19 -15.17 4.03
C GLU A 633 -24.56 -14.47 4.13
N GLN A 634 -24.69 -13.29 3.50
CA GLN A 634 -25.96 -12.54 3.46
C GLN A 634 -26.84 -12.89 2.24
N ALA A 635 -26.31 -13.67 1.29
CA ALA A 635 -27.07 -14.12 0.13
C ALA A 635 -28.33 -14.88 0.55
N GLY A 636 -29.52 -14.40 0.15
CA GLY A 636 -30.80 -14.98 0.52
C GLY A 636 -31.34 -14.59 1.91
N ARG A 637 -30.67 -13.70 2.64
CA ARG A 637 -31.19 -13.11 3.88
C ARG A 637 -31.67 -11.67 3.60
N GLU A 638 -32.73 -11.25 4.29
CA GLU A 638 -33.11 -9.83 4.34
C GLU A 638 -32.09 -9.08 5.19
N SER A 639 -30.91 -8.83 4.59
CA SER A 639 -29.95 -7.93 5.19
C SER A 639 -30.38 -6.49 4.96
N GLY A 640 -30.25 -5.64 5.94
CA GLY A 640 -30.58 -4.22 5.75
C GLY A 640 -29.62 -3.49 4.81
N PHE A 641 -28.55 -4.14 4.31
CA PHE A 641 -27.61 -3.59 3.32
C PHE A 641 -28.05 -3.93 1.90
N SER A 642 -27.92 -2.97 0.98
CA SER A 642 -28.09 -3.21 -0.46
C SER A 642 -26.95 -4.09 -1.02
N ARG A 643 -25.76 -3.91 -0.51
CA ARG A 643 -24.56 -4.70 -0.80
C ARG A 643 -23.45 -4.40 0.21
N VAL A 644 -22.41 -5.25 0.24
CA VAL A 644 -21.17 -4.99 0.99
C VAL A 644 -20.01 -4.89 0.02
N THR A 645 -19.13 -3.90 0.19
CA THR A 645 -17.97 -3.68 -0.68
C THR A 645 -16.76 -3.20 0.11
N ALA A 646 -15.57 -3.30 -0.49
CA ALA A 646 -14.32 -2.82 0.07
C ALA A 646 -13.67 -1.77 -0.83
N LEU A 647 -13.01 -0.77 -0.23
CA LEU A 647 -12.24 0.25 -0.93
C LEU A 647 -10.76 -0.17 -1.03
N VAL A 648 -10.42 -0.94 -2.06
CA VAL A 648 -9.11 -1.55 -2.27
C VAL A 648 -8.11 -0.53 -2.85
N HIS A 649 -7.02 -0.22 -2.11
CA HIS A 649 -6.00 0.77 -2.50
C HIS A 649 -4.59 0.32 -2.13
N THR A 650 -3.55 1.07 -2.54
CA THR A 650 -2.14 0.75 -2.25
C THR A 650 -1.49 1.70 -1.23
N GLU A 651 -2.28 2.46 -0.48
CA GLU A 651 -1.79 3.47 0.46
C GLU A 651 -1.86 2.99 1.93
N GLY A 652 -1.44 3.85 2.87
CA GLY A 652 -1.51 3.61 4.32
C GLY A 652 -0.18 3.20 4.97
N CYS A 653 0.75 2.63 4.20
CA CYS A 653 2.12 2.30 4.61
C CYS A 653 3.12 2.91 3.63
N GLY A 654 4.42 3.00 4.03
CA GLY A 654 5.51 3.35 3.14
C GLY A 654 5.36 4.70 2.43
N PHE A 655 4.84 5.71 3.10
CA PHE A 655 4.79 7.09 2.61
C PHE A 655 5.36 8.05 3.65
N GLY A 656 5.93 9.17 3.20
CA GLY A 656 6.33 10.29 4.06
C GLY A 656 5.35 11.45 3.97
N GLY A 657 5.26 12.22 5.07
CA GLY A 657 4.53 13.49 5.14
C GLY A 657 3.26 13.45 5.99
N GLU A 658 3.12 14.42 6.89
CA GLU A 658 1.92 14.59 7.73
C GLU A 658 0.68 14.97 6.91
N GLU A 659 0.86 15.69 5.80
CA GLU A 659 -0.25 16.08 4.92
C GLU A 659 -0.90 14.86 4.27
N VAL A 660 -0.09 13.88 3.87
CA VAL A 660 -0.60 12.59 3.36
C VAL A 660 -1.45 11.89 4.41
N ALA A 661 -0.95 11.81 5.65
CA ALA A 661 -1.70 11.21 6.76
C ALA A 661 -3.04 11.93 7.01
N ARG A 662 -3.03 13.29 6.99
CA ARG A 662 -4.27 14.09 7.12
C ARG A 662 -5.24 13.85 5.98
N THR A 663 -4.78 13.74 4.75
CA THR A 663 -5.62 13.42 3.58
C THR A 663 -6.25 12.04 3.69
N LEU A 664 -5.49 11.02 4.12
CA LEU A 664 -6.02 9.69 4.37
C LEU A 664 -7.09 9.71 5.47
N LEU A 665 -6.82 10.37 6.60
CA LEU A 665 -7.78 10.49 7.72
C LEU A 665 -9.08 11.15 7.29
N ARG A 666 -9.01 12.28 6.55
CA ARG A 666 -10.20 12.95 5.98
C ARG A 666 -10.96 12.04 5.03
N THR A 667 -10.25 11.33 4.17
CA THR A 667 -10.86 10.41 3.20
C THR A 667 -11.56 9.24 3.88
N TYR A 668 -10.93 8.61 4.89
CA TYR A 668 -11.56 7.54 5.66
C TYR A 668 -12.82 8.01 6.39
N LEU A 669 -12.75 9.20 7.01
CA LEU A 669 -13.91 9.81 7.67
C LEU A 669 -15.03 10.11 6.66
N GLY A 670 -14.70 10.72 5.51
CA GLY A 670 -15.65 11.05 4.46
C GLY A 670 -16.40 9.83 3.95
N TYR A 671 -15.70 8.71 3.69
CA TYR A 671 -16.33 7.45 3.29
C TYR A 671 -17.11 6.79 4.42
N ALA A 672 -16.58 6.79 5.65
CA ALA A 672 -17.29 6.22 6.80
C ALA A 672 -18.61 6.94 7.10
N GLN A 673 -18.68 8.24 6.82
CA GLN A 673 -19.89 9.09 6.96
C GLN A 673 -20.63 9.34 5.66
N HIS A 674 -20.29 8.65 4.58
CA HIS A 674 -20.94 8.86 3.28
C HIS A 674 -22.45 8.60 3.37
N PRO A 675 -23.34 9.42 2.76
CA PRO A 675 -24.79 9.26 2.89
C PRO A 675 -25.27 7.84 2.56
N ASN A 676 -24.71 7.23 1.52
CA ASN A 676 -25.07 5.88 1.07
C ASN A 676 -24.48 4.75 1.91
N VAL A 677 -23.71 5.05 2.97
CA VAL A 677 -23.12 4.05 3.85
C VAL A 677 -23.98 3.85 5.08
N ALA A 678 -24.60 2.68 5.21
CA ALA A 678 -25.40 2.29 6.35
C ALA A 678 -24.58 1.68 7.49
N GLY A 679 -23.41 1.16 7.19
CA GLY A 679 -22.43 0.69 8.18
C GLY A 679 -21.04 0.65 7.60
N ALA A 680 -20.05 1.17 8.32
CA ALA A 680 -18.64 1.15 7.93
C ALA A 680 -17.78 0.45 8.98
N LEU A 681 -16.86 -0.40 8.53
CA LEU A 681 -15.86 -1.04 9.35
C LEU A 681 -14.46 -0.69 8.82
N LEU A 682 -13.57 -0.22 9.70
CA LEU A 682 -12.18 0.05 9.39
C LEU A 682 -11.34 -1.16 9.75
N LEU A 683 -10.53 -1.62 8.79
CA LEU A 683 -9.69 -2.80 8.90
C LEU A 683 -8.22 -2.44 8.79
N GLU A 684 -7.50 -2.52 9.90
CA GLU A 684 -6.05 -2.37 9.90
C GLU A 684 -5.34 -3.72 9.78
N HIS A 685 -4.12 -3.67 9.28
CA HIS A 685 -3.18 -4.77 9.41
C HIS A 685 -2.47 -4.74 10.78
N GLY A 686 -1.97 -3.57 11.20
CA GLY A 686 -1.30 -3.30 12.49
C GLY A 686 0.10 -2.67 12.36
N CYS A 687 0.58 -2.43 11.13
CA CYS A 687 1.87 -1.77 10.85
C CYS A 687 1.74 -0.41 10.16
N GLU A 688 0.55 0.10 10.02
CA GLU A 688 0.23 1.32 9.31
C GLU A 688 0.91 2.57 9.89
N LYS A 689 1.09 3.58 9.02
CA LYS A 689 1.39 4.97 9.46
C LYS A 689 0.21 5.58 10.21
N VAL A 690 -1.02 5.20 9.83
CA VAL A 690 -2.29 5.69 10.38
C VAL A 690 -3.10 4.50 10.90
N PRO A 691 -2.73 3.92 12.08
CA PRO A 691 -3.45 2.79 12.65
C PRO A 691 -4.84 3.18 13.15
N ASN A 692 -5.69 2.17 13.41
CA ASN A 692 -7.06 2.36 13.89
C ASN A 692 -7.18 3.31 15.09
N ASP A 693 -6.23 3.30 16.01
CA ASP A 693 -6.25 4.22 17.16
C ASP A 693 -6.11 5.68 16.72
N THR A 694 -5.23 5.96 15.75
CA THR A 694 -5.07 7.30 15.17
C THR A 694 -6.34 7.73 14.44
N VAL A 695 -6.96 6.81 13.68
CA VAL A 695 -8.24 7.08 13.00
C VAL A 695 -9.36 7.36 13.99
N ARG A 696 -9.47 6.58 15.08
CA ARG A 696 -10.45 6.83 16.16
C ARG A 696 -10.27 8.21 16.80
N ASN A 697 -9.02 8.57 17.12
CA ASN A 697 -8.71 9.86 17.72
C ASN A 697 -9.06 11.01 16.77
N HIS A 698 -8.82 10.83 15.46
CA HIS A 698 -9.24 11.81 14.46
C HIS A 698 -10.77 11.93 14.39
N PHE A 699 -11.51 10.82 14.40
CA PHE A 699 -12.97 10.87 14.40
C PHE A 699 -13.52 11.64 15.62
N VAL A 700 -12.95 11.39 16.80
CA VAL A 700 -13.31 12.14 18.03
C VAL A 700 -12.99 13.63 17.88
N ALA A 701 -11.82 13.99 17.32
CA ALA A 701 -11.43 15.38 17.10
C ALA A 701 -12.37 16.12 16.15
N GLU A 702 -12.92 15.39 15.15
CA GLU A 702 -13.94 15.90 14.22
C GLU A 702 -15.38 15.79 14.76
N GLY A 703 -15.57 15.49 16.06
CA GLY A 703 -16.89 15.40 16.70
C GLY A 703 -17.70 14.16 16.34
N VAL A 704 -17.06 13.12 15.80
CA VAL A 704 -17.72 11.89 15.35
C VAL A 704 -17.49 10.77 16.38
N ASP A 705 -18.58 10.17 16.86
CA ASP A 705 -18.50 9.04 17.80
C ASP A 705 -17.95 7.78 17.11
N PRO A 706 -16.74 7.30 17.49
CA PRO A 706 -16.12 6.13 16.86
C PRO A 706 -16.85 4.80 17.19
N THR A 707 -17.74 4.78 18.21
CA THR A 707 -18.50 3.57 18.56
C THR A 707 -19.55 3.19 17.52
N ARG A 708 -19.87 4.09 16.60
CA ARG A 708 -20.78 3.87 15.48
C ARG A 708 -20.19 3.00 14.38
N PHE A 709 -18.88 2.77 14.40
CA PHE A 709 -18.13 2.06 13.36
C PHE A 709 -17.57 0.74 13.88
N GLY A 710 -17.37 -0.21 12.95
CA GLY A 710 -16.63 -1.43 13.23
C GLY A 710 -15.11 -1.19 13.16
N TRP A 711 -14.36 -1.99 13.91
CA TRP A 711 -12.91 -1.93 13.99
C TRP A 711 -12.36 -3.35 14.04
N ALA A 712 -11.49 -3.69 13.10
CA ALA A 712 -10.81 -4.98 13.05
C ALA A 712 -9.31 -4.79 12.82
N SER A 713 -8.50 -5.72 13.30
CA SER A 713 -7.05 -5.69 13.17
C SER A 713 -6.51 -7.08 12.92
N VAL A 714 -5.81 -7.30 11.80
CA VAL A 714 -5.26 -8.61 11.48
C VAL A 714 -4.31 -9.10 12.58
N GLN A 715 -3.45 -8.21 13.08
CA GLN A 715 -2.47 -8.59 14.11
C GLN A 715 -3.09 -8.77 15.49
N LEU A 716 -4.04 -7.91 15.87
CA LEU A 716 -4.63 -7.94 17.22
C LEU A 716 -5.71 -9.00 17.35
N ASP A 717 -6.46 -9.27 16.28
CA ASP A 717 -7.51 -10.31 16.27
C ASP A 717 -6.94 -11.73 16.08
N GLY A 718 -5.65 -11.84 15.72
CA GLY A 718 -4.95 -13.13 15.68
C GLY A 718 -4.96 -13.82 14.32
N GLY A 719 -4.68 -13.04 13.25
CA GLY A 719 -4.50 -13.51 11.90
C GLY A 719 -5.69 -13.22 10.98
N ILE A 720 -5.51 -13.55 9.70
CA ILE A 720 -6.45 -13.18 8.63
C ILE A 720 -7.82 -13.78 8.85
N GLU A 721 -7.89 -15.08 9.10
CA GLU A 721 -9.19 -15.78 9.23
C GLU A 721 -10.02 -15.20 10.38
N LYS A 722 -9.40 -14.89 11.51
CA LYS A 722 -10.09 -14.29 12.65
C LYS A 722 -10.52 -12.86 12.36
N ALA A 723 -9.69 -12.07 11.66
CA ALA A 723 -10.08 -10.72 11.24
C ALA A 723 -11.28 -10.76 10.29
N VAL A 724 -11.28 -11.67 9.30
CA VAL A 724 -12.42 -11.88 8.38
C VAL A 724 -13.69 -12.29 9.14
N GLN A 725 -13.56 -13.17 10.14
CA GLN A 725 -14.68 -13.54 11.01
C GLN A 725 -15.19 -12.37 11.84
N CYS A 726 -14.30 -11.55 12.39
CA CYS A 726 -14.65 -10.34 13.14
C CYS A 726 -15.45 -9.36 12.26
N VAL A 727 -15.00 -9.13 11.01
CA VAL A 727 -15.72 -8.31 10.03
C VAL A 727 -17.11 -8.87 9.77
N ALA A 728 -17.24 -10.18 9.49
CA ALA A 728 -18.51 -10.82 9.20
C ALA A 728 -19.49 -10.73 10.39
N GLN A 729 -19.00 -10.99 11.60
CA GLN A 729 -19.80 -10.88 12.83
C GLN A 729 -20.28 -9.46 13.09
N TRP A 730 -19.42 -8.46 12.84
CA TRP A 730 -19.80 -7.07 13.02
C TRP A 730 -20.95 -6.70 12.06
N PHE A 731 -20.83 -6.99 10.75
CA PHE A 731 -21.90 -6.70 9.78
C PHE A 731 -23.20 -7.46 10.10
N ALA A 732 -23.10 -8.67 10.61
CA ALA A 732 -24.29 -9.42 11.05
C ALA A 732 -24.99 -8.81 12.28
N GLY A 733 -24.24 -8.06 13.11
CA GLY A 733 -24.73 -7.42 14.32
C GLY A 733 -25.18 -5.95 14.17
N VAL A 734 -24.94 -5.33 13.01
CA VAL A 734 -25.35 -3.92 12.79
C VAL A 734 -26.87 -3.81 12.74
N PRO A 735 -27.50 -3.05 13.64
CA PRO A 735 -28.94 -2.87 13.62
C PRO A 735 -29.35 -1.93 12.48
N ILE A 736 -29.69 -2.48 11.34
CA ILE A 736 -30.22 -1.71 10.22
C ILE A 736 -31.73 -1.85 10.23
N SER A 737 -32.46 -0.74 10.30
CA SER A 737 -33.93 -0.75 10.15
C SER A 737 -34.28 -1.42 8.83
N ALA A 738 -35.13 -2.46 8.86
CA ALA A 738 -35.51 -3.21 7.67
C ALA A 738 -36.23 -2.34 6.62
N SER A 739 -36.81 -1.24 7.01
CA SER A 739 -37.55 -0.31 6.13
C SER A 739 -37.42 1.12 6.64
N PRO A 740 -36.33 1.85 6.32
CA PRO A 740 -36.34 3.29 6.52
C PRO A 740 -37.39 3.90 5.60
N SER A 741 -38.08 4.94 6.03
CA SER A 741 -39.02 5.68 5.19
C SER A 741 -38.21 6.35 4.05
N SER A 742 -38.37 5.88 2.83
CA SER A 742 -37.94 6.57 1.64
C SER A 742 -39.00 7.57 1.17
N HIS A 743 -38.61 8.62 0.50
CA HIS A 743 -39.52 9.59 -0.08
C HIS A 743 -39.09 9.92 -1.52
N PRO A 744 -40.05 10.14 -2.42
CA PRO A 744 -39.73 10.60 -3.77
C PRO A 744 -38.99 11.92 -3.73
N THR A 745 -37.81 11.95 -4.31
CA THR A 745 -36.90 13.11 -4.31
C THR A 745 -36.48 13.39 -5.74
N PRO A 746 -36.52 14.64 -6.21
CA PRO A 746 -35.95 14.99 -7.52
C PRO A 746 -34.50 14.58 -7.60
N ILE A 747 -34.09 13.92 -8.69
CA ILE A 747 -32.70 13.46 -8.85
C ILE A 747 -31.70 14.60 -8.67
N THR A 748 -32.03 15.79 -9.14
CA THR A 748 -31.23 17.02 -9.06
C THR A 748 -30.97 17.54 -7.64
N ALA A 749 -31.74 17.09 -6.64
CA ALA A 749 -31.52 17.46 -5.22
C ALA A 749 -30.42 16.65 -4.55
N LEU A 750 -29.89 15.62 -5.21
CA LEU A 750 -28.80 14.82 -4.72
C LEU A 750 -27.45 15.56 -4.83
N SER A 751 -26.39 14.96 -4.30
CA SER A 751 -25.02 15.43 -4.43
C SER A 751 -24.33 14.72 -5.59
N PHE A 752 -23.69 15.48 -6.48
CA PHE A 752 -22.99 14.97 -7.67
C PHE A 752 -21.52 15.37 -7.70
N GLY A 753 -20.67 14.45 -8.15
CA GLY A 753 -19.38 14.81 -8.70
C GLY A 753 -19.47 15.01 -10.21
N VAL A 754 -18.83 16.04 -10.74
CA VAL A 754 -18.76 16.28 -12.19
C VAL A 754 -17.31 16.25 -12.63
N MET A 755 -17.00 15.48 -13.69
CA MET A 755 -15.66 15.35 -14.23
C MET A 755 -15.67 15.26 -15.75
N THR A 756 -14.52 15.54 -16.34
CA THR A 756 -14.28 15.40 -17.77
C THR A 756 -13.18 14.39 -18.08
N ALA A 757 -13.33 13.64 -19.15
CA ALA A 757 -12.34 12.69 -19.63
C ALA A 757 -11.95 13.07 -21.07
N GLY A 758 -10.87 13.83 -21.20
CA GLY A 758 -10.39 14.40 -22.44
C GLY A 758 -10.84 15.86 -22.69
N PRO A 759 -10.41 16.49 -23.78
CA PRO A 759 -10.76 17.86 -24.12
C PRO A 759 -12.25 18.00 -24.50
N LEU A 760 -12.95 18.96 -23.92
CA LEU A 760 -14.37 19.18 -24.16
C LEU A 760 -14.63 20.01 -25.42
N GLY A 761 -15.63 19.58 -26.23
CA GLY A 761 -16.28 20.43 -27.20
C GLY A 761 -17.21 21.46 -26.54
N GLN A 762 -17.51 22.58 -27.27
CA GLN A 762 -18.35 23.66 -26.74
C GLN A 762 -19.75 23.16 -26.30
N ALA A 763 -20.36 22.28 -27.09
CA ALA A 763 -21.68 21.73 -26.79
C ALA A 763 -21.68 20.86 -25.49
N GLN A 764 -20.66 20.01 -25.31
CA GLN A 764 -20.50 19.21 -24.08
C GLN A 764 -20.23 20.11 -22.87
N ALA A 765 -19.41 21.14 -23.01
CA ALA A 765 -19.16 22.12 -21.96
C ALA A 765 -20.45 22.82 -21.51
N ALA A 766 -21.28 23.27 -22.50
CA ALA A 766 -22.59 23.88 -22.24
C ALA A 766 -23.53 22.91 -21.50
N LEU A 767 -23.58 21.63 -21.91
CA LEU A 767 -24.34 20.59 -21.24
C LEU A 767 -23.87 20.39 -19.78
N GLY A 768 -22.55 20.27 -19.54
CA GLY A 768 -21.99 20.12 -18.22
C GLY A 768 -22.39 21.26 -17.28
N TRP A 769 -22.35 22.51 -17.77
CA TRP A 769 -22.78 23.67 -17.00
C TRP A 769 -24.28 23.68 -16.73
N GLU A 770 -25.11 23.25 -17.67
CA GLU A 770 -26.56 23.18 -17.47
C GLU A 770 -26.90 22.09 -16.42
N LEU A 771 -26.23 20.95 -16.42
CA LEU A 771 -26.41 19.93 -15.39
C LEU A 771 -26.01 20.46 -14.01
N ILE A 772 -24.89 21.20 -13.91
CA ILE A 772 -24.45 21.85 -12.67
C ILE A 772 -25.51 22.83 -12.18
N ARG A 773 -26.00 23.70 -13.04
CA ARG A 773 -27.06 24.71 -12.69
C ARG A 773 -28.33 24.03 -12.21
N ASN A 774 -28.79 22.99 -12.92
CA ASN A 774 -30.00 22.26 -12.56
C ASN A 774 -29.92 21.65 -11.16
N ALA A 775 -28.76 21.07 -10.81
CA ALA A 775 -28.52 20.51 -9.48
C ALA A 775 -28.49 21.62 -8.40
N ILE A 776 -27.79 22.72 -8.65
CA ILE A 776 -27.67 23.84 -7.68
C ILE A 776 -29.04 24.49 -7.47
N ASP A 777 -29.79 24.78 -8.54
CA ASP A 777 -31.12 25.44 -8.49
C ASP A 777 -32.12 24.54 -7.73
N ALA A 778 -31.99 23.22 -7.77
CA ALA A 778 -32.75 22.28 -6.97
C ALA A 778 -32.32 22.19 -5.49
N GLY A 779 -31.28 22.89 -5.08
CA GLY A 779 -30.70 22.83 -3.73
C GLY A 779 -29.70 21.69 -3.53
N GLY A 780 -29.29 21.00 -4.61
CA GLY A 780 -28.27 19.95 -4.57
C GLY A 780 -26.84 20.49 -4.42
N THR A 781 -25.91 19.59 -4.31
CA THR A 781 -24.49 19.89 -4.20
C THR A 781 -23.73 19.29 -5.39
N VAL A 782 -22.83 20.08 -5.98
CA VAL A 782 -21.96 19.61 -7.06
C VAL A 782 -20.50 19.83 -6.64
N VAL A 783 -19.67 18.81 -6.81
CA VAL A 783 -18.23 18.86 -6.52
C VAL A 783 -17.46 18.59 -7.83
N ILE A 784 -16.53 19.47 -8.17
CA ILE A 784 -15.68 19.35 -9.35
C ILE A 784 -14.20 19.48 -8.96
N PRO A 785 -13.27 18.69 -9.52
CA PRO A 785 -11.84 18.85 -9.23
C PRO A 785 -11.31 20.19 -9.75
N ALA A 786 -10.42 20.85 -9.02
CA ALA A 786 -9.80 22.10 -9.44
C ALA A 786 -9.05 21.99 -10.79
N SER A 787 -8.55 20.80 -11.11
CA SER A 787 -7.85 20.50 -12.36
C SER A 787 -8.77 20.21 -13.57
N ASP A 788 -10.10 20.16 -13.37
CA ASP A 788 -11.03 19.76 -14.43
C ASP A 788 -11.12 20.78 -15.56
N SER A 789 -11.13 20.28 -16.82
CA SER A 789 -11.16 21.15 -18.00
C SER A 789 -12.47 21.97 -18.14
N LEU A 790 -13.57 21.53 -17.53
CA LEU A 790 -14.83 22.28 -17.52
C LEU A 790 -14.68 23.64 -16.82
N LEU A 791 -13.81 23.74 -15.79
CA LEU A 791 -13.52 24.97 -15.09
C LEU A 791 -12.73 26.00 -15.94
N GLN A 792 -12.09 25.57 -17.02
CA GLN A 792 -11.33 26.44 -17.94
C GLN A 792 -12.20 27.06 -19.01
N THR A 793 -13.47 26.68 -19.13
CA THR A 793 -14.39 27.14 -20.15
C THR A 793 -14.84 28.59 -19.92
N GLU A 794 -15.32 29.28 -20.99
CA GLU A 794 -15.88 30.62 -20.88
C GLU A 794 -17.13 30.64 -19.98
N ALA A 795 -17.96 29.58 -20.06
CA ALA A 795 -19.13 29.42 -19.22
C ALA A 795 -18.76 29.37 -17.73
N ALA A 796 -17.67 28.71 -17.37
CA ALA A 796 -17.12 28.68 -16.01
C ALA A 796 -16.72 30.07 -15.53
N ARG A 797 -15.94 30.78 -16.35
CA ARG A 797 -15.49 32.14 -16.02
C ARG A 797 -16.65 33.10 -15.82
N ALA A 798 -17.67 32.99 -16.66
CA ALA A 798 -18.88 33.79 -16.53
C ALA A 798 -19.68 33.46 -15.25
N ALA A 799 -19.82 32.17 -14.91
CA ALA A 799 -20.59 31.73 -13.76
C ALA A 799 -19.90 32.00 -12.41
N LEU A 800 -18.58 31.80 -12.33
CA LEU A 800 -17.79 31.94 -11.11
C LEU A 800 -17.28 33.35 -10.85
N GLY A 801 -17.28 34.21 -11.89
CA GLY A 801 -16.88 35.62 -11.78
C GLY A 801 -15.50 35.83 -11.13
N ALA A 802 -15.40 36.79 -10.21
CA ALA A 802 -14.14 37.15 -9.54
C ALA A 802 -13.59 36.06 -8.61
N THR A 803 -14.42 35.14 -8.10
CA THR A 803 -13.97 34.06 -7.25
C THR A 803 -13.19 32.98 -8.04
N GLY A 804 -13.40 32.94 -9.35
CA GLY A 804 -12.77 31.96 -10.25
C GLY A 804 -12.96 30.54 -9.80
N ALA A 805 -12.07 29.65 -10.23
CA ALA A 805 -12.01 28.23 -9.83
C ALA A 805 -11.22 28.01 -8.52
N THR A 806 -11.24 28.97 -7.58
CA THR A 806 -10.53 28.83 -6.30
C THR A 806 -11.08 27.64 -5.51
N PRO A 807 -10.25 26.72 -5.03
CA PRO A 807 -10.69 25.58 -4.25
C PRO A 807 -11.53 25.98 -3.03
N SER A 808 -12.63 25.28 -2.81
CA SER A 808 -13.50 25.42 -1.65
C SER A 808 -13.41 24.20 -0.71
N LEU A 809 -12.84 23.09 -1.20
CA LEU A 809 -12.67 21.86 -0.45
C LEU A 809 -11.24 21.31 -0.64
N LEU A 810 -10.71 20.69 0.39
CA LEU A 810 -9.60 19.74 0.28
C LEU A 810 -10.13 18.35 -0.14
N ALA A 811 -9.24 17.52 -0.67
CA ALA A 811 -9.55 16.10 -0.88
C ALA A 811 -10.07 15.47 0.42
N GLY A 812 -11.22 14.81 0.34
CA GLY A 812 -11.88 14.18 1.49
C GLY A 812 -12.69 15.11 2.40
N GLN A 813 -12.70 16.40 2.17
CA GLN A 813 -13.50 17.34 2.93
C GLN A 813 -14.97 17.32 2.47
N VAL A 814 -15.88 17.23 3.44
CA VAL A 814 -17.33 17.26 3.17
C VAL A 814 -17.80 18.71 2.99
N PRO A 815 -18.63 19.01 1.96
CA PRO A 815 -19.23 20.33 1.75
C PRO A 815 -20.04 20.82 2.97
N LEU A 816 -19.87 22.07 3.35
CA LEU A 816 -20.62 22.70 4.46
C LEU A 816 -21.95 23.33 4.00
N THR A 817 -22.06 23.68 2.72
CA THR A 817 -23.25 24.33 2.16
C THR A 817 -23.64 23.69 0.83
N PRO A 818 -24.92 23.67 0.44
CA PRO A 818 -25.32 23.30 -0.92
C PRO A 818 -24.73 24.24 -1.97
N GLY A 819 -24.57 23.79 -3.21
CA GLY A 819 -24.07 24.56 -4.33
C GLY A 819 -22.88 23.93 -5.04
N LEU A 820 -22.15 24.70 -5.85
CA LEU A 820 -20.93 24.25 -6.54
C LEU A 820 -19.70 24.39 -5.64
N HIS A 821 -18.99 23.31 -5.50
CA HIS A 821 -17.70 23.23 -4.82
C HIS A 821 -16.58 22.85 -5.78
N VAL A 822 -15.43 23.49 -5.62
CA VAL A 822 -14.19 23.16 -6.30
C VAL A 822 -13.28 22.43 -5.31
N ALA A 823 -12.97 21.17 -5.60
CA ALA A 823 -12.12 20.33 -4.73
C ALA A 823 -10.65 20.42 -5.16
N GLU A 824 -9.77 20.79 -4.25
CA GLU A 824 -8.31 20.65 -4.44
C GLU A 824 -7.93 19.18 -4.21
N THR A 825 -7.76 18.44 -5.30
CA THR A 825 -7.44 17.02 -5.25
C THR A 825 -5.94 16.75 -5.38
N GLU A 826 -5.15 17.77 -5.72
CA GLU A 826 -3.69 17.76 -5.84
C GLU A 826 -3.15 16.68 -6.81
N THR A 827 -3.99 16.19 -7.71
CA THR A 827 -3.65 15.10 -8.63
C THR A 827 -4.38 15.25 -9.96
N PRO A 828 -3.74 14.92 -11.09
CA PRO A 828 -4.41 14.75 -12.37
C PRO A 828 -4.88 13.31 -12.61
N ASP A 829 -4.61 12.36 -11.68
CA ASP A 829 -4.99 10.96 -11.85
C ASP A 829 -6.51 10.78 -11.69
N TRP A 830 -7.10 10.01 -12.61
CA TRP A 830 -8.53 9.77 -12.65
C TRP A 830 -9.06 9.06 -11.40
N ALA A 831 -8.43 7.95 -11.02
CA ALA A 831 -8.90 7.14 -9.89
C ALA A 831 -8.76 7.89 -8.55
N GLU A 832 -7.67 8.65 -8.38
CA GLU A 832 -7.47 9.49 -7.20
C GLU A 832 -8.52 10.61 -7.12
N ASN A 833 -8.86 11.24 -8.26
CA ASN A 833 -9.89 12.28 -8.33
C ASN A 833 -11.29 11.73 -7.97
N ILE A 834 -11.73 10.63 -8.60
CA ILE A 834 -13.06 10.06 -8.28
C ILE A 834 -13.14 9.59 -6.84
N SER A 835 -12.04 9.10 -6.27
CA SER A 835 -11.98 8.73 -4.85
C SER A 835 -12.08 9.95 -3.92
N ALA A 836 -11.44 11.06 -4.27
CA ALA A 836 -11.54 12.31 -3.51
C ALA A 836 -12.96 12.90 -3.56
N LEU A 837 -13.60 12.93 -4.74
CA LEU A 837 -14.98 13.37 -4.88
C LEU A 837 -15.96 12.46 -4.13
N GLY A 838 -15.71 11.15 -4.16
CA GLY A 838 -16.53 10.19 -3.42
C GLY A 838 -16.49 10.43 -1.92
N SER A 839 -15.33 10.68 -1.36
CA SER A 839 -15.19 10.97 0.07
C SER A 839 -15.82 12.30 0.50
N ALA A 840 -16.08 13.23 -0.43
CA ALA A 840 -16.90 14.42 -0.17
C ALA A 840 -18.40 14.13 0.00
N GLY A 841 -18.84 12.88 -0.26
CA GLY A 841 -20.20 12.42 0.00
C GLY A 841 -21.16 12.58 -1.18
N VAL A 842 -20.63 12.52 -2.42
CA VAL A 842 -21.46 12.59 -3.64
C VAL A 842 -22.20 11.27 -3.88
N ASN A 843 -23.48 11.33 -4.22
CA ASN A 843 -24.33 10.15 -4.48
C ASN A 843 -24.00 9.49 -5.82
N ALA A 844 -23.55 10.27 -6.82
CA ALA A 844 -23.16 9.78 -8.13
C ALA A 844 -22.12 10.70 -8.77
N LEU A 845 -21.38 10.17 -9.74
CA LEU A 845 -20.43 10.90 -10.58
C LEU A 845 -21.00 10.99 -12.00
N VAL A 846 -20.92 12.17 -12.60
CA VAL A 846 -21.30 12.44 -13.98
C VAL A 846 -20.06 12.84 -14.76
N THR A 847 -19.74 12.10 -15.79
CA THR A 847 -18.54 12.32 -16.60
C THR A 847 -18.90 12.63 -18.05
N LEU A 848 -18.31 13.69 -18.59
CA LEU A 848 -18.34 14.01 -20.02
C LEU A 848 -17.08 13.45 -20.68
N VAL A 849 -17.25 12.55 -21.64
CA VAL A 849 -16.17 11.76 -22.25
C VAL A 849 -15.97 12.22 -23.71
N SER A 850 -14.74 12.56 -24.04
CA SER A 850 -14.31 12.87 -25.41
C SER A 850 -13.10 12.03 -25.87
N GLU A 851 -12.68 11.10 -25.01
CA GLU A 851 -11.65 10.10 -25.30
C GLU A 851 -12.22 8.70 -25.04
N HIS A 852 -11.39 7.77 -24.53
CA HIS A 852 -11.86 6.47 -24.07
C HIS A 852 -12.60 6.60 -22.74
N PRO A 853 -13.66 5.81 -22.53
CA PRO A 853 -14.30 5.69 -21.23
C PRO A 853 -13.29 5.36 -20.13
N ARG A 854 -13.56 5.83 -18.92
CA ARG A 854 -12.69 5.66 -17.76
C ARG A 854 -13.22 4.58 -16.82
N SER A 855 -12.37 4.15 -15.90
CA SER A 855 -12.80 3.23 -14.84
C SER A 855 -13.87 3.87 -13.96
N GLY A 856 -14.79 3.02 -13.46
CA GLY A 856 -15.76 3.37 -12.44
C GLY A 856 -15.18 3.34 -11.04
N HIS A 857 -16.06 3.55 -10.06
CA HIS A 857 -15.76 3.49 -8.65
C HIS A 857 -16.48 2.29 -8.00
N PRO A 858 -15.86 1.49 -7.12
CA PRO A 858 -16.46 0.27 -6.55
C PRO A 858 -17.71 0.54 -5.69
N PHE A 859 -17.85 1.76 -5.22
CA PHE A 859 -18.93 2.17 -4.34
C PHE A 859 -19.92 3.13 -5.00
N ILE A 860 -19.45 4.22 -5.65
CA ILE A 860 -20.28 5.29 -6.20
C ILE A 860 -20.56 5.02 -7.69
N PRO A 861 -21.82 5.14 -8.16
CA PRO A 861 -22.11 5.01 -9.58
C PRO A 861 -21.45 6.12 -10.40
N VAL A 862 -20.74 5.76 -11.46
CA VAL A 862 -20.07 6.68 -12.40
C VAL A 862 -20.75 6.58 -13.76
N PHE A 863 -21.51 7.63 -14.12
CA PHE A 863 -22.20 7.73 -15.40
C PHE A 863 -21.30 8.47 -16.40
N GLN A 864 -21.12 7.90 -17.58
CA GLN A 864 -20.25 8.43 -18.62
C GLN A 864 -21.05 8.76 -19.89
N PHE A 865 -20.99 10.02 -20.33
CA PHE A 865 -21.69 10.50 -21.52
C PHE A 865 -20.68 10.99 -22.55
N ALA A 866 -20.67 10.36 -23.73
CA ALA A 866 -19.78 10.72 -24.83
C ALA A 866 -20.46 11.69 -25.80
N ALA A 867 -19.66 12.48 -26.56
CA ALA A 867 -20.21 13.27 -27.65
C ALA A 867 -20.75 12.35 -28.75
N GLU A 868 -21.83 12.76 -29.43
CA GLU A 868 -22.40 12.00 -30.56
C GLU A 868 -21.38 11.80 -31.69
N SER A 869 -20.47 12.76 -31.89
CA SER A 869 -19.34 12.65 -32.83
C SER A 869 -18.38 11.48 -32.55
N GLU A 870 -18.36 10.98 -31.31
CA GLU A 870 -17.50 9.88 -30.87
C GLU A 870 -18.13 8.49 -31.08
N ARG A 871 -19.37 8.40 -31.52
CA ARG A 871 -20.14 7.16 -31.72
C ARG A 871 -19.45 6.12 -32.61
N GLY A 872 -18.59 6.56 -33.51
CA GLY A 872 -17.80 5.65 -34.37
C GLY A 872 -16.55 5.11 -33.68
N ARG A 873 -16.10 5.72 -32.58
CA ARG A 873 -14.87 5.41 -31.86
C ARG A 873 -15.13 4.73 -30.52
N ILE A 874 -16.19 5.13 -29.81
CA ILE A 874 -16.60 4.59 -28.52
C ILE A 874 -17.79 3.66 -28.75
N ALA A 875 -17.71 2.45 -28.22
CA ALA A 875 -18.80 1.48 -28.31
C ALA A 875 -19.97 1.89 -27.41
N PRO A 876 -21.24 1.73 -27.85
CA PRO A 876 -22.41 2.16 -27.10
C PRO A 876 -22.54 1.51 -25.71
N GLU A 877 -22.07 0.28 -25.54
CA GLU A 877 -22.08 -0.45 -24.28
C GLU A 877 -21.09 0.08 -23.22
N GLU A 878 -20.14 0.90 -23.63
CA GLU A 878 -19.08 1.45 -22.75
C GLU A 878 -19.47 2.78 -22.11
N VAL A 879 -20.51 3.43 -22.60
CA VAL A 879 -21.00 4.70 -22.07
C VAL A 879 -22.48 4.61 -21.69
N ASP A 880 -22.93 5.55 -20.92
CA ASP A 880 -24.32 5.64 -20.46
C ASP A 880 -25.23 6.38 -21.46
N GLY A 881 -24.61 6.98 -22.45
CA GLY A 881 -25.31 7.63 -23.57
C GLY A 881 -24.40 8.52 -24.41
N PHE A 882 -24.87 8.84 -25.62
CA PHE A 882 -24.24 9.84 -26.47
C PHE A 882 -25.05 11.13 -26.43
N VAL A 883 -24.40 12.28 -26.42
CA VAL A 883 -25.01 13.60 -26.21
C VAL A 883 -24.51 14.61 -27.24
N ASP A 884 -25.44 15.45 -27.70
CA ASP A 884 -25.14 16.54 -28.67
C ASP A 884 -25.00 17.92 -27.99
N GLY A 885 -25.53 18.07 -26.78
CA GLY A 885 -25.50 19.34 -26.04
C GLY A 885 -26.64 19.52 -25.07
N VAL A 886 -27.00 20.76 -24.77
CA VAL A 886 -28.00 21.16 -23.76
C VAL A 886 -29.38 20.52 -23.97
N THR A 887 -29.76 20.18 -25.19
CA THR A 887 -31.03 19.49 -25.49
C THR A 887 -31.14 18.11 -24.89
N ASP A 888 -30.03 17.52 -24.47
CA ASP A 888 -29.97 16.18 -23.87
C ASP A 888 -30.10 16.16 -22.35
N VAL A 889 -30.19 17.28 -21.67
CA VAL A 889 -30.23 17.41 -20.23
C VAL A 889 -31.25 16.45 -19.57
N ASP A 890 -32.49 16.43 -20.08
CA ASP A 890 -33.54 15.59 -19.53
C ASP A 890 -33.25 14.08 -19.71
N ARG A 891 -32.64 13.71 -20.85
CA ARG A 891 -32.22 12.35 -21.14
C ARG A 891 -31.09 11.91 -20.19
N VAL A 892 -30.14 12.80 -19.92
CA VAL A 892 -29.03 12.56 -18.97
C VAL A 892 -29.59 12.34 -17.57
N TRP A 893 -30.47 13.22 -17.08
CA TRP A 893 -31.10 13.05 -15.76
C TRP A 893 -31.93 11.77 -15.65
N SER A 894 -32.66 11.42 -16.71
CA SER A 894 -33.46 10.18 -16.76
C SER A 894 -32.55 8.95 -16.67
N ARG A 895 -31.39 8.94 -17.38
CA ARG A 895 -30.42 7.84 -17.33
C ARG A 895 -29.78 7.73 -15.96
N ILE A 896 -29.40 8.84 -15.33
CA ILE A 896 -28.83 8.87 -13.97
C ILE A 896 -29.87 8.33 -12.97
N ALA A 897 -31.11 8.76 -13.05
CA ALA A 897 -32.20 8.31 -12.17
C ALA A 897 -32.43 6.78 -12.29
N ALA A 898 -32.46 6.25 -13.51
CA ALA A 898 -32.61 4.81 -13.74
C ALA A 898 -31.45 4.01 -13.10
N GLY A 899 -30.20 4.53 -13.24
CA GLY A 899 -29.03 3.88 -12.67
C GLY A 899 -28.93 3.97 -11.15
N VAL A 900 -29.30 5.10 -10.57
CA VAL A 900 -29.36 5.31 -9.12
C VAL A 900 -30.42 4.42 -8.47
N ARG A 901 -31.54 4.16 -9.13
CA ARG A 901 -32.56 3.17 -8.68
C ARG A 901 -32.09 1.72 -8.79
N GLY A 902 -30.95 1.47 -9.39
CA GLY A 902 -30.43 0.11 -9.63
C GLY A 902 -31.09 -0.63 -10.81
N ALA A 903 -32.04 -0.01 -11.52
CA ALA A 903 -32.73 -0.63 -12.66
C ALA A 903 -31.75 -0.85 -13.83
N GLU A 904 -30.84 0.11 -14.06
CA GLU A 904 -29.84 0.08 -15.13
C GLU A 904 -28.50 0.56 -14.59
N PRO A 905 -27.62 -0.33 -14.06
CA PRO A 905 -26.32 0.08 -13.55
C PRO A 905 -25.47 0.84 -14.58
N PRO A 906 -24.61 1.78 -14.18
CA PRO A 906 -23.69 2.47 -15.09
C PRO A 906 -22.84 1.50 -15.93
N ALA A 907 -22.45 1.93 -17.12
CA ALA A 907 -21.65 1.13 -18.04
C ALA A 907 -20.38 0.58 -17.40
N SER A 908 -19.63 1.43 -16.68
CA SER A 908 -18.41 1.03 -15.96
C SER A 908 -18.65 -0.12 -14.97
N ARG A 909 -19.77 -0.10 -14.24
CA ARG A 909 -20.13 -1.17 -13.28
C ARG A 909 -20.56 -2.45 -14.00
N ARG A 910 -21.33 -2.35 -15.10
CA ARG A 910 -21.72 -3.51 -15.92
C ARG A 910 -20.48 -4.22 -16.51
N LEU A 911 -19.48 -3.47 -16.89
CA LEU A 911 -18.23 -3.98 -17.45
C LEU A 911 -17.21 -4.43 -16.38
N GLY A 912 -17.48 -4.17 -15.09
CA GLY A 912 -16.57 -4.52 -13.99
C GLY A 912 -15.24 -3.77 -14.04
N LEU A 913 -15.23 -2.54 -14.55
CA LEU A 913 -14.04 -1.71 -14.73
C LEU A 913 -13.81 -0.77 -13.53
N ASP A 914 -14.09 -1.22 -12.32
CA ASP A 914 -13.95 -0.39 -11.13
C ASP A 914 -12.49 -0.26 -10.68
N HIS A 915 -12.11 0.96 -10.26
CA HIS A 915 -10.79 1.26 -9.71
C HIS A 915 -10.93 2.27 -8.55
N PHE A 916 -10.15 2.05 -7.49
CA PHE A 916 -10.09 2.94 -6.34
C PHE A 916 -8.63 3.19 -5.96
N GLN A 917 -8.25 4.45 -5.79
CA GLN A 917 -6.92 4.82 -5.39
C GLN A 917 -6.93 6.13 -4.60
N LEU A 918 -6.05 6.24 -3.61
CA LEU A 918 -5.88 7.42 -2.77
C LEU A 918 -4.69 8.25 -3.23
N SER A 919 -4.84 9.57 -3.22
CA SER A 919 -3.76 10.50 -3.56
C SER A 919 -2.78 10.65 -2.39
N ARG A 920 -1.50 10.82 -2.74
CA ARG A 920 -0.44 11.26 -1.81
C ARG A 920 -0.26 12.78 -1.79
N GLY A 921 -1.08 13.53 -2.54
CA GLY A 921 -0.94 14.97 -2.68
C GLY A 921 0.37 15.39 -3.34
N LEU A 922 0.73 16.66 -3.16
CA LEU A 922 1.92 17.25 -3.81
C LEU A 922 3.23 16.95 -3.10
N LEU A 923 3.19 16.71 -1.79
CA LEU A 923 4.38 16.49 -0.96
C LEU A 923 4.55 15.03 -0.51
N GLY A 924 3.67 14.14 -0.91
CA GLY A 924 3.80 12.74 -0.60
C GLY A 924 4.87 12.05 -1.44
N VAL A 925 5.72 11.27 -0.79
CA VAL A 925 6.78 10.48 -1.41
C VAL A 925 6.90 9.14 -0.71
N SER A 926 7.35 8.12 -1.44
CA SER A 926 7.57 6.77 -0.88
C SER A 926 8.80 6.74 0.03
N THR A 927 8.60 6.13 1.21
CA THR A 927 9.63 5.90 2.22
C THR A 927 9.51 4.51 2.81
#